data_aeea500b5f07451d490fd6053f939daf
#
_entry.id   aeea500b5f07451d490fd6053f939daf
#
_cell.length_a   1.000
_cell.length_b   1.000
_cell.length_c   1.000
_cell.angle_alpha   90.00
_cell.angle_beta   90.00
_cell.angle_gamma   90.00
#
_symmetry.space_group_name_H-M   'P 1'
#
loop_
_entity.id
_entity.type
_entity.pdbx_description
1 polymer ?
#
loop_
_entity_poly.entity_id
_entity_poly.type
_entity_poly.pdbx_seq_one_letter_code
_entity_poly.pdbx_strand_id
1 'polypeptide(L)'
;MKTIRRIFRYLVFIGLSTGVALFLRLRNQAPSFTIKNHLFSPEIGPLILAAALIFILLIGLWALVSQIWTKNSRLNYKEALALDFPTYAPIAFLLLSPLALSYYLTRDDLLERLGLLAIAVGAAVLYLKIVRVAQADREGKSKWGAGLDLFLAWPLGRRIAVLAVIALVLTNGGALLMTGEGISFGGDEPHYLLISHSLIKDGDLNLANNYENGDYQAYMPRVPLQEHVVPGKTPGSKYSMHSPGVSILLLPFYALGLALGQGALIFLVRFGMSLVGVFLGIQLYLYAREAWGRERLALGLWTLVTLTTPVFFYSNHIYPEIVVAAFGLYAFRRLRFGRVLRAGDLVLIGLLLASFNWFHALKYFFIQAPLFLYALLRVWKNSEAKTRVARLVALLAPAGVLFLAYFVLQYILYGSLNPTAVSWQGAMDARQSMGYLKDLLTGIPFKFRWETLAGYFFDQRDGLLFYAPIYVFAFLGAGLMFRKKAGEAGWLVFIAAPYILVSAFLTQRTGYAPQARPLVAVIWVLAIFLGTFLADGGKRFYRYLFNGAIGFSLLVTWLLLRNPYALYQETTQGAIDRAGSLFVILSNLHTYLPNLLPSFLKIESNAGAPNALWIAALLLFVAAFLLLRDRDVRLTFFGHAVAASLLIVGFFAMYVYYPRPVLVSPRTVTLPAGERWTFYSLSRVARMGDPAKFAILQDDRDYNFYFTTPKPLDKLEVEFGSPDGDYSLRLMLADAPAFAVSTHREVMTRIIDTPPSYPWKGLSLYRLSIRLDKKSDVRTAVTPYVFALRPGR
;
A
#
# COMPACT_ATOMS: atom_id res chain seq x y z
N MET A 1 -12.75 5.73 -48.55
CA MET A 1 -11.77 5.69 -47.46
C MET A 1 -12.33 6.01 -46.08
N LYS A 2 -13.09 7.10 -45.86
CA LYS A 2 -13.61 7.46 -44.50
C LYS A 2 -14.54 6.36 -43.92
N THR A 3 -15.41 5.77 -44.73
CA THR A 3 -16.32 4.71 -44.31
C THR A 3 -15.60 3.41 -43.95
N ILE A 4 -14.59 3.02 -44.75
CA ILE A 4 -13.76 1.83 -44.47
C ILE A 4 -13.01 1.95 -43.13
N ARG A 5 -12.43 3.15 -42.86
CA ARG A 5 -11.76 3.40 -41.60
C ARG A 5 -12.70 3.32 -40.40
N ARG A 6 -13.96 3.76 -40.52
CA ARG A 6 -14.97 3.64 -39.47
C ARG A 6 -15.33 2.18 -39.21
N ILE A 7 -15.60 1.41 -40.25
CA ILE A 7 -15.88 -0.02 -40.13
C ILE A 7 -14.72 -0.75 -39.45
N PHE A 8 -13.51 -0.48 -39.90
CA PHE A 8 -12.31 -1.08 -39.31
C PHE A 8 -12.17 -0.76 -37.81
N ARG A 9 -12.43 0.48 -37.40
CA ARG A 9 -12.45 0.86 -35.96
C ARG A 9 -13.42 0.00 -35.16
N TYR A 10 -14.64 -0.16 -35.62
CA TYR A 10 -15.63 -0.96 -34.92
C TYR A 10 -15.26 -2.43 -34.85
N LEU A 11 -14.72 -2.97 -35.94
CA LEU A 11 -14.21 -4.36 -35.94
C LEU A 11 -13.10 -4.57 -34.94
N VAL A 12 -12.17 -3.60 -34.85
CA VAL A 12 -11.10 -3.60 -33.84
C VAL A 12 -11.65 -3.61 -32.42
N PHE A 13 -12.60 -2.72 -32.14
CA PHE A 13 -13.17 -2.63 -30.80
C PHE A 13 -14.03 -3.84 -30.44
N ILE A 14 -14.74 -4.42 -31.40
CA ILE A 14 -15.47 -5.69 -31.23
C ILE A 14 -14.47 -6.80 -30.90
N GLY A 15 -13.39 -6.94 -31.66
CA GLY A 15 -12.36 -7.96 -31.40
C GLY A 15 -11.69 -7.80 -30.03
N LEU A 16 -11.32 -6.57 -29.64
CA LEU A 16 -10.74 -6.28 -28.35
C LEU A 16 -11.72 -6.55 -27.20
N SER A 17 -12.95 -6.10 -27.32
CA SER A 17 -13.96 -6.28 -26.26
C SER A 17 -14.33 -7.74 -26.06
N THR A 18 -14.43 -8.50 -27.15
CA THR A 18 -14.68 -9.96 -27.10
C THR A 18 -13.49 -10.69 -26.46
N GLY A 19 -12.25 -10.33 -26.84
CA GLY A 19 -11.07 -10.92 -26.24
C GLY A 19 -10.97 -10.66 -24.72
N VAL A 20 -11.25 -9.43 -24.30
CA VAL A 20 -11.26 -9.08 -22.87
C VAL A 20 -12.39 -9.81 -22.13
N ALA A 21 -13.58 -9.89 -22.70
CA ALA A 21 -14.70 -10.60 -22.10
C ALA A 21 -14.42 -12.11 -21.97
N LEU A 22 -13.79 -12.72 -22.97
CA LEU A 22 -13.33 -14.11 -22.93
C LEU A 22 -12.28 -14.32 -21.83
N PHE A 23 -11.33 -13.42 -21.69
CA PHE A 23 -10.34 -13.48 -20.60
C PHE A 23 -11.01 -13.45 -19.23
N LEU A 24 -11.94 -12.54 -19.01
CA LEU A 24 -12.66 -12.44 -17.75
C LEU A 24 -13.49 -13.71 -17.47
N ARG A 25 -14.11 -14.29 -18.48
CA ARG A 25 -14.85 -15.55 -18.37
C ARG A 25 -13.93 -16.72 -17.99
N LEU A 26 -12.84 -16.90 -18.71
CA LEU A 26 -11.90 -18.00 -18.47
C LEU A 26 -11.17 -17.85 -17.14
N ARG A 27 -10.90 -16.61 -16.73
CA ARG A 27 -10.36 -16.33 -15.41
C ARG A 27 -11.30 -16.71 -14.28
N ASN A 28 -12.60 -16.58 -14.48
CA ASN A 28 -13.60 -17.02 -13.51
C ASN A 28 -13.70 -18.55 -13.39
N GLN A 29 -13.44 -19.25 -14.49
CA GLN A 29 -13.43 -20.72 -14.54
C GLN A 29 -12.09 -21.29 -14.11
N ALA A 30 -10.98 -20.60 -14.40
CA ALA A 30 -9.65 -21.01 -13.96
C ALA A 30 -9.48 -20.74 -12.46
N PRO A 31 -8.87 -21.66 -11.72
CA PRO A 31 -8.57 -21.43 -10.32
C PRO A 31 -7.73 -20.16 -10.18
N SER A 32 -8.30 -19.13 -9.60
CA SER A 32 -7.64 -17.84 -9.36
C SER A 32 -7.55 -17.57 -7.86
N PHE A 33 -6.60 -16.72 -7.47
CA PHE A 33 -6.42 -16.31 -6.10
C PHE A 33 -7.35 -15.17 -5.66
N THR A 34 -8.21 -14.70 -6.56
CA THR A 34 -9.16 -13.62 -6.27
C THR A 34 -10.50 -14.17 -5.82
N ILE A 35 -10.99 -13.68 -4.72
CA ILE A 35 -12.24 -14.09 -4.08
C ILE A 35 -13.49 -13.55 -4.81
N LYS A 36 -13.36 -12.43 -5.55
CA LYS A 36 -14.49 -11.70 -6.15
C LYS A 36 -14.59 -11.86 -7.66
N ASN A 37 -14.60 -13.07 -8.16
CA ASN A 37 -14.72 -13.31 -9.61
C ASN A 37 -16.17 -13.57 -10.11
N HIS A 38 -17.16 -13.09 -9.37
CA HIS A 38 -18.58 -13.32 -9.72
C HIS A 38 -19.16 -12.37 -10.77
N LEU A 39 -18.34 -11.56 -11.45
CA LEU A 39 -18.85 -10.59 -12.42
C LEU A 39 -19.36 -11.22 -13.72
N PHE A 40 -18.93 -12.44 -14.05
CA PHE A 40 -19.27 -13.07 -15.33
C PHE A 40 -19.56 -14.56 -15.13
N SER A 41 -20.82 -14.93 -15.35
CA SER A 41 -21.25 -16.32 -15.44
C SER A 41 -20.65 -17.00 -16.68
N PRO A 42 -20.43 -18.33 -16.67
CA PRO A 42 -20.02 -19.09 -17.84
C PRO A 42 -21.05 -19.09 -19.00
N GLU A 43 -22.24 -18.56 -18.80
CA GLU A 43 -23.32 -18.50 -19.80
C GLU A 43 -23.01 -17.47 -20.89
N ILE A 44 -23.52 -17.77 -22.12
CA ILE A 44 -23.30 -16.94 -23.31
C ILE A 44 -23.87 -15.52 -23.15
N GLY A 45 -25.04 -15.40 -22.53
CA GLY A 45 -25.69 -14.11 -22.31
C GLY A 45 -24.83 -13.09 -21.54
N PRO A 46 -24.33 -13.42 -20.35
CA PRO A 46 -23.37 -12.57 -19.62
C PRO A 46 -22.07 -12.27 -20.38
N LEU A 47 -21.56 -13.20 -21.21
CA LEU A 47 -20.41 -12.96 -22.06
C LEU A 47 -20.68 -11.86 -23.09
N ILE A 48 -21.83 -11.93 -23.77
CA ILE A 48 -22.27 -10.92 -24.75
C ILE A 48 -22.46 -9.57 -24.05
N LEU A 49 -23.11 -9.57 -22.88
CA LEU A 49 -23.28 -8.34 -22.09
C LEU A 49 -21.94 -7.72 -21.69
N ALA A 50 -21.01 -8.54 -21.21
CA ALA A 50 -19.68 -8.08 -20.85
C ALA A 50 -18.94 -7.51 -22.07
N ALA A 51 -18.96 -8.19 -23.19
CA ALA A 51 -18.35 -7.70 -24.42
C ALA A 51 -18.98 -6.39 -24.88
N ALA A 52 -20.31 -6.25 -24.79
CA ALA A 52 -21.01 -5.02 -25.13
C ALA A 52 -20.63 -3.84 -24.19
N LEU A 53 -20.57 -4.08 -22.88
CA LEU A 53 -20.15 -3.05 -21.91
C LEU A 53 -18.71 -2.61 -22.14
N ILE A 54 -17.78 -3.54 -22.39
CA ILE A 54 -16.39 -3.23 -22.70
C ILE A 54 -16.28 -2.48 -24.03
N PHE A 55 -17.06 -2.84 -25.02
CA PHE A 55 -17.13 -2.14 -26.30
C PHE A 55 -17.60 -0.70 -26.12
N ILE A 56 -18.66 -0.46 -25.37
CA ILE A 56 -19.15 0.88 -25.04
C ILE A 56 -18.07 1.68 -24.29
N LEU A 57 -17.38 1.05 -23.33
CA LEU A 57 -16.29 1.69 -22.59
C LEU A 57 -15.14 2.10 -23.52
N LEU A 58 -14.70 1.22 -24.42
CA LEU A 58 -13.63 1.51 -25.37
C LEU A 58 -13.99 2.64 -26.32
N ILE A 59 -15.22 2.63 -26.87
CA ILE A 59 -15.71 3.74 -27.69
C ILE A 59 -15.81 5.04 -26.88
N GLY A 60 -16.33 4.95 -25.67
CA GLY A 60 -16.41 6.10 -24.77
C GLY A 60 -15.05 6.70 -24.46
N LEU A 61 -14.05 5.89 -24.14
CA LEU A 61 -12.66 6.33 -23.92
C LEU A 61 -12.05 6.93 -25.19
N TRP A 62 -12.29 6.32 -26.34
CA TRP A 62 -11.83 6.86 -27.63
C TRP A 62 -12.45 8.22 -27.96
N ALA A 63 -13.74 8.35 -27.75
CA ALA A 63 -14.46 9.60 -27.90
C ALA A 63 -13.99 10.67 -26.88
N LEU A 64 -13.84 10.26 -25.62
CA LEU A 64 -13.37 11.11 -24.52
C LEU A 64 -11.96 11.66 -24.81
N VAL A 65 -11.02 10.80 -25.20
CA VAL A 65 -9.66 11.22 -25.59
C VAL A 65 -9.71 12.21 -26.73
N SER A 66 -10.55 11.95 -27.75
CA SER A 66 -10.72 12.86 -28.86
C SER A 66 -11.34 14.20 -28.44
N GLN A 67 -12.31 14.18 -27.50
CA GLN A 67 -13.00 15.37 -27.03
C GLN A 67 -12.15 16.23 -26.09
N ILE A 68 -11.40 15.58 -25.18
CA ILE A 68 -10.51 16.29 -24.23
C ILE A 68 -9.49 17.12 -24.98
N TRP A 69 -8.90 16.57 -26.05
CA TRP A 69 -7.87 17.26 -26.81
C TRP A 69 -8.41 18.32 -27.75
N THR A 70 -9.62 18.12 -28.29
CA THR A 70 -10.16 19.03 -29.29
C THR A 70 -10.86 20.26 -28.74
N LYS A 71 -11.21 20.25 -27.47
CA LYS A 71 -11.87 21.43 -26.87
C LYS A 71 -11.02 22.71 -26.89
N ASN A 72 -9.75 22.63 -27.26
CA ASN A 72 -8.81 23.77 -27.30
C ASN A 72 -7.65 23.62 -28.31
N SER A 73 -7.77 22.74 -29.27
CA SER A 73 -6.80 22.56 -30.34
C SER A 73 -7.30 23.11 -31.66
N ARG A 74 -6.39 23.27 -32.61
CA ARG A 74 -6.75 23.55 -34.02
C ARG A 74 -7.52 22.39 -34.67
N LEU A 75 -7.48 21.19 -34.02
CA LEU A 75 -8.24 20.01 -34.47
C LEU A 75 -9.68 20.13 -34.02
N ASN A 76 -10.62 19.98 -34.94
CA ASN A 76 -12.01 19.76 -34.53
C ASN A 76 -12.23 18.32 -34.05
N TYR A 77 -13.32 18.09 -33.32
CA TYR A 77 -13.65 16.77 -32.76
C TYR A 77 -13.70 15.65 -33.81
N LYS A 78 -14.25 15.94 -35.01
CA LYS A 78 -14.33 14.97 -36.12
C LYS A 78 -12.96 14.58 -36.66
N GLU A 79 -12.02 15.54 -36.72
CA GLU A 79 -10.64 15.29 -37.15
C GLU A 79 -9.90 14.46 -36.09
N ALA A 80 -9.99 14.83 -34.82
CA ALA A 80 -9.35 14.07 -33.76
C ALA A 80 -9.93 12.64 -33.64
N LEU A 81 -11.24 12.49 -33.82
CA LEU A 81 -11.88 11.18 -33.84
C LEU A 81 -11.39 10.32 -35.01
N ALA A 82 -11.04 10.95 -36.15
CA ALA A 82 -10.60 10.28 -37.38
C ALA A 82 -9.09 9.95 -37.44
N LEU A 83 -8.31 10.31 -36.41
CA LEU A 83 -6.89 9.96 -36.31
C LEU A 83 -6.70 8.50 -35.85
N ASP A 84 -7.02 7.56 -36.71
CA ASP A 84 -7.17 6.16 -36.38
C ASP A 84 -5.98 5.28 -36.79
N PHE A 85 -5.68 5.23 -38.07
CA PHE A 85 -4.98 4.10 -38.67
C PHE A 85 -3.63 3.71 -38.03
N PRO A 86 -2.67 4.60 -37.74
CA PRO A 86 -1.42 4.14 -37.14
C PRO A 86 -1.56 3.65 -35.69
N THR A 87 -2.67 4.00 -35.00
CA THR A 87 -2.88 3.66 -33.60
C THR A 87 -3.24 2.19 -33.41
N TYR A 88 -3.64 1.52 -34.46
CA TYR A 88 -4.03 0.09 -34.43
C TYR A 88 -2.88 -0.87 -34.68
N ALA A 89 -1.66 -0.37 -34.92
CA ALA A 89 -0.47 -1.24 -35.15
C ALA A 89 -0.30 -2.37 -34.11
N PRO A 90 -0.57 -2.15 -32.80
CA PRO A 90 -0.46 -3.23 -31.81
C PRO A 90 -1.41 -4.42 -32.02
N ILE A 91 -2.46 -4.28 -32.83
CA ILE A 91 -3.40 -5.38 -33.13
C ILE A 91 -2.72 -6.51 -33.90
N ALA A 92 -1.67 -6.22 -34.64
CA ALA A 92 -0.88 -7.25 -35.29
C ALA A 92 -0.43 -8.34 -34.30
N PHE A 93 -0.18 -8.02 -33.03
CA PHE A 93 0.15 -9.00 -32.01
C PHE A 93 -1.00 -9.96 -31.71
N LEU A 94 -2.24 -9.48 -31.69
CA LEU A 94 -3.42 -10.33 -31.52
C LEU A 94 -3.64 -11.26 -32.70
N LEU A 95 -3.34 -10.80 -33.90
CA LEU A 95 -3.52 -11.60 -35.12
C LEU A 95 -2.42 -12.66 -35.30
N LEU A 96 -1.19 -12.34 -34.89
CA LEU A 96 -0.04 -13.25 -35.04
C LEU A 96 0.14 -14.20 -33.85
N SER A 97 -0.32 -13.83 -32.67
CA SER A 97 -0.14 -14.63 -31.45
C SER A 97 -0.77 -16.01 -31.48
N PRO A 98 -1.95 -16.27 -32.08
CA PRO A 98 -2.52 -17.61 -32.14
C PRO A 98 -1.61 -18.60 -32.87
N LEU A 99 -0.95 -18.16 -33.95
CA LEU A 99 -0.02 -18.99 -34.72
C LEU A 99 1.18 -19.42 -33.90
N ALA A 100 1.71 -18.54 -33.06
CA ALA A 100 2.88 -18.81 -32.23
C ALA A 100 2.55 -19.64 -30.97
N LEU A 101 1.33 -19.53 -30.45
CA LEU A 101 0.94 -20.09 -29.15
C LEU A 101 0.17 -21.41 -29.28
N SER A 102 -0.52 -21.65 -30.41
CA SER A 102 -1.32 -22.85 -30.60
C SER A 102 -0.54 -24.16 -30.49
N TYR A 103 0.77 -24.08 -30.70
CA TYR A 103 1.67 -25.24 -30.58
C TYR A 103 1.96 -25.62 -29.10
N TYR A 104 1.91 -24.66 -28.17
CA TYR A 104 2.39 -24.84 -26.79
C TYR A 104 1.29 -24.88 -25.74
N LEU A 105 0.05 -24.49 -26.07
CA LEU A 105 -0.99 -24.26 -25.09
C LEU A 105 -2.25 -25.08 -25.39
N THR A 106 -2.96 -25.48 -24.35
CA THR A 106 -4.32 -25.99 -24.49
C THR A 106 -5.25 -24.89 -25.01
N ARG A 107 -6.42 -25.28 -25.54
CA ARG A 107 -7.40 -24.33 -26.07
C ARG A 107 -7.79 -23.26 -25.05
N ASP A 108 -8.03 -23.63 -23.80
CA ASP A 108 -8.49 -22.72 -22.76
C ASP A 108 -7.35 -21.81 -22.29
N ASP A 109 -6.14 -22.33 -22.13
CA ASP A 109 -4.94 -21.54 -21.87
C ASP A 109 -4.68 -20.52 -22.98
N LEU A 110 -4.84 -20.93 -24.23
CA LEU A 110 -4.67 -20.05 -25.39
C LEU A 110 -5.68 -18.89 -25.36
N LEU A 111 -6.96 -19.18 -25.15
CA LEU A 111 -8.02 -18.17 -25.11
C LEU A 111 -7.84 -17.19 -23.93
N GLU A 112 -7.45 -17.67 -22.75
CA GLU A 112 -7.15 -16.81 -21.60
C GLU A 112 -6.00 -15.84 -21.93
N ARG A 113 -4.94 -16.34 -22.53
CA ARG A 113 -3.77 -15.51 -22.87
C ARG A 113 -4.05 -14.53 -24.00
N LEU A 114 -4.84 -14.92 -24.98
CA LEU A 114 -5.31 -14.02 -26.01
C LEU A 114 -6.18 -12.89 -25.43
N GLY A 115 -7.02 -13.21 -24.46
CA GLY A 115 -7.79 -12.20 -23.75
C GLY A 115 -6.95 -11.22 -22.95
N LEU A 116 -5.91 -11.70 -22.26
CA LEU A 116 -4.95 -10.83 -21.57
C LEU A 116 -4.18 -9.96 -22.55
N LEU A 117 -3.73 -10.54 -23.68
CA LEU A 117 -3.09 -9.79 -24.75
C LEU A 117 -4.03 -8.73 -25.34
N ALA A 118 -5.34 -9.01 -25.44
CA ALA A 118 -6.32 -8.03 -25.87
C ALA A 118 -6.41 -6.83 -24.92
N ILE A 119 -6.28 -7.02 -23.60
CA ILE A 119 -6.21 -5.92 -22.62
C ILE A 119 -4.96 -5.06 -22.89
N ALA A 120 -3.80 -5.68 -23.01
CA ALA A 120 -2.54 -4.98 -23.24
C ALA A 120 -2.53 -4.22 -24.57
N VAL A 121 -3.05 -4.85 -25.63
CA VAL A 121 -3.21 -4.23 -26.96
C VAL A 121 -4.22 -3.09 -26.93
N GLY A 122 -5.34 -3.25 -26.24
CA GLY A 122 -6.34 -2.20 -26.06
C GLY A 122 -5.76 -0.97 -25.36
N ALA A 123 -5.01 -1.18 -24.28
CA ALA A 123 -4.30 -0.10 -23.57
C ALA A 123 -3.27 0.60 -24.48
N ALA A 124 -2.50 -0.16 -25.26
CA ALA A 124 -1.53 0.39 -26.22
C ALA A 124 -2.19 1.20 -27.34
N VAL A 125 -3.32 0.71 -27.88
CA VAL A 125 -4.11 1.44 -28.89
C VAL A 125 -4.62 2.77 -28.34
N LEU A 126 -5.16 2.78 -27.12
CA LEU A 126 -5.58 4.03 -26.44
C LEU A 126 -4.40 4.96 -26.18
N TYR A 127 -3.28 4.44 -25.72
CA TYR A 127 -2.06 5.22 -25.50
C TYR A 127 -1.57 5.86 -26.81
N LEU A 128 -1.49 5.09 -27.89
CA LEU A 128 -1.07 5.61 -29.19
C LEU A 128 -2.07 6.62 -29.75
N LYS A 129 -3.36 6.47 -29.45
CA LYS A 129 -4.37 7.50 -29.77
C LYS A 129 -4.06 8.81 -29.06
N ILE A 130 -3.79 8.77 -27.77
CA ILE A 130 -3.39 9.95 -26.98
C ILE A 130 -2.15 10.61 -27.59
N VAL A 131 -1.12 9.82 -27.87
CA VAL A 131 0.12 10.32 -28.49
C VAL A 131 -0.15 10.97 -29.84
N ARG A 132 -0.98 10.35 -30.69
CA ARG A 132 -1.32 10.82 -32.04
C ARG A 132 -2.08 12.15 -32.01
N VAL A 133 -3.09 12.24 -31.14
CA VAL A 133 -3.87 13.48 -30.98
C VAL A 133 -2.98 14.58 -30.39
N ALA A 134 -2.17 14.27 -29.38
CA ALA A 134 -1.24 15.24 -28.79
C ALA A 134 -0.15 15.72 -29.76
N GLN A 135 0.31 14.88 -30.69
CA GLN A 135 1.27 15.27 -31.72
C GLN A 135 0.64 16.12 -32.84
N ALA A 136 -0.61 15.84 -33.17
CA ALA A 136 -1.34 16.63 -34.17
C ALA A 136 -1.74 18.00 -33.62
N ASP A 137 -1.87 18.13 -32.31
CA ASP A 137 -2.23 19.37 -31.62
C ASP A 137 -1.00 20.10 -31.06
N ARG A 138 -0.13 20.57 -31.88
CA ARG A 138 1.16 21.18 -31.45
C ARG A 138 1.06 22.55 -30.78
N GLU A 139 -0.08 23.25 -30.76
CA GLU A 139 -0.17 24.64 -30.31
C GLU A 139 -1.43 25.08 -29.55
N GLY A 140 -2.30 24.16 -29.13
CA GLY A 140 -3.55 24.47 -28.42
C GLY A 140 -3.46 24.55 -26.89
N LYS A 141 -3.96 25.60 -26.27
CA LYS A 141 -4.22 25.64 -24.81
C LYS A 141 -5.49 24.87 -24.51
N SER A 142 -5.36 23.75 -23.77
CA SER A 142 -6.50 22.93 -23.36
C SER A 142 -7.46 23.68 -22.40
N LYS A 143 -8.81 23.52 -22.53
CA LYS A 143 -9.79 24.11 -21.57
C LYS A 143 -9.61 23.56 -20.15
N TRP A 144 -9.13 22.33 -20.02
CA TRP A 144 -8.63 21.84 -18.75
C TRP A 144 -7.46 22.68 -18.25
N GLY A 145 -6.56 23.09 -19.15
CA GLY A 145 -5.52 24.08 -18.86
C GLY A 145 -6.12 25.40 -18.43
N ALA A 146 -7.16 25.88 -19.09
CA ALA A 146 -7.83 27.15 -18.74
C ALA A 146 -8.56 27.08 -17.40
N GLY A 147 -9.28 25.98 -17.12
CA GLY A 147 -9.91 25.74 -15.82
C GLY A 147 -8.88 25.61 -14.69
N LEU A 148 -7.78 24.91 -14.96
CA LEU A 148 -6.65 24.83 -14.03
C LEU A 148 -6.00 26.20 -13.82
N ASP A 149 -5.79 26.98 -14.86
CA ASP A 149 -5.22 28.33 -14.75
C ASP A 149 -6.15 29.27 -13.99
N LEU A 150 -7.47 29.14 -14.17
CA LEU A 150 -8.46 29.87 -13.37
C LEU A 150 -8.37 29.49 -11.89
N PHE A 151 -8.29 28.20 -11.56
CA PHE A 151 -8.08 27.75 -10.18
C PHE A 151 -6.76 28.29 -9.61
N LEU A 152 -5.68 28.22 -10.39
CA LEU A 152 -4.36 28.69 -9.95
C LEU A 152 -4.27 30.23 -9.84
N ALA A 153 -5.19 30.96 -10.49
CA ALA A 153 -5.33 32.40 -10.33
C ALA A 153 -6.04 32.82 -9.03
N TRP A 154 -6.71 31.89 -8.34
CA TRP A 154 -7.38 32.22 -7.07
C TRP A 154 -6.38 32.64 -5.98
N PRO A 155 -6.82 33.43 -4.98
CA PRO A 155 -6.02 33.74 -3.80
C PRO A 155 -5.51 32.46 -3.14
N LEU A 156 -4.28 32.48 -2.63
CA LEU A 156 -3.61 31.31 -2.04
C LEU A 156 -4.47 30.61 -0.96
N GLY A 157 -5.07 31.41 -0.06
CA GLY A 157 -5.93 30.86 1.00
C GLY A 157 -7.11 30.06 0.47
N ARG A 158 -7.79 30.55 -0.60
CA ARG A 158 -8.89 29.84 -1.26
C ARG A 158 -8.43 28.53 -1.90
N ARG A 159 -7.26 28.53 -2.55
CA ARG A 159 -6.67 27.31 -3.12
C ARG A 159 -6.35 26.27 -2.06
N ILE A 160 -5.71 26.71 -0.96
CA ILE A 160 -5.41 25.84 0.18
C ILE A 160 -6.70 25.24 0.77
N ALA A 161 -7.73 26.06 0.96
CA ALA A 161 -9.01 25.57 1.47
C ALA A 161 -9.63 24.48 0.58
N VAL A 162 -9.63 24.70 -0.74
CA VAL A 162 -10.17 23.72 -1.70
C VAL A 162 -9.32 22.45 -1.71
N LEU A 163 -7.98 22.55 -1.72
CA LEU A 163 -7.11 21.37 -1.64
C LEU A 163 -7.30 20.60 -0.34
N ALA A 164 -7.46 21.30 0.77
CA ALA A 164 -7.76 20.68 2.06
C ALA A 164 -9.09 19.93 2.04
N VAL A 165 -10.15 20.55 1.52
CA VAL A 165 -11.47 19.91 1.40
C VAL A 165 -11.41 18.69 0.49
N ILE A 166 -10.76 18.78 -0.68
CA ILE A 166 -10.60 17.63 -1.59
C ILE A 166 -9.87 16.48 -0.88
N ALA A 167 -8.75 16.77 -0.21
CA ALA A 167 -8.00 15.75 0.51
C ALA A 167 -8.83 15.13 1.63
N LEU A 168 -9.54 15.94 2.44
CA LEU A 168 -10.43 15.43 3.49
C LEU A 168 -11.53 14.52 2.94
N VAL A 169 -12.20 14.95 1.87
CA VAL A 169 -13.27 14.15 1.25
C VAL A 169 -12.74 12.81 0.74
N LEU A 170 -11.60 12.82 0.05
CA LEU A 170 -11.05 11.61 -0.53
C LEU A 170 -10.49 10.65 0.53
N THR A 171 -9.77 11.15 1.52
CA THR A 171 -9.21 10.30 2.59
C THR A 171 -10.31 9.73 3.48
N ASN A 172 -11.29 10.54 3.89
CA ASN A 172 -12.41 10.04 4.69
C ASN A 172 -13.35 9.15 3.90
N GLY A 173 -13.55 9.42 2.59
CA GLY A 173 -14.26 8.50 1.70
C GLY A 173 -13.56 7.14 1.63
N GLY A 174 -12.23 7.12 1.54
CA GLY A 174 -11.42 5.89 1.63
C GLY A 174 -11.58 5.18 2.97
N ALA A 175 -11.57 5.93 4.09
CA ALA A 175 -11.80 5.38 5.42
C ALA A 175 -13.18 4.72 5.56
N LEU A 176 -14.22 5.36 5.03
CA LEU A 176 -15.58 4.81 5.03
C LEU A 176 -15.69 3.53 4.19
N LEU A 177 -15.03 3.47 3.03
CA LEU A 177 -14.98 2.26 2.22
C LEU A 177 -14.30 1.10 2.97
N MET A 178 -13.17 1.36 3.63
CA MET A 178 -12.47 0.34 4.42
C MET A 178 -13.30 -0.14 5.62
N THR A 179 -13.95 0.77 6.32
CA THR A 179 -14.84 0.44 7.45
C THR A 179 -16.04 -0.36 6.97
N GLY A 180 -16.62 -0.03 5.81
CA GLY A 180 -17.71 -0.77 5.19
C GLY A 180 -17.34 -2.21 4.80
N GLU A 181 -16.06 -2.48 4.54
CA GLU A 181 -15.53 -3.84 4.33
C GLU A 181 -15.19 -4.56 5.66
N GLY A 182 -15.58 -4.01 6.82
CA GLY A 182 -15.39 -4.64 8.13
C GLY A 182 -14.04 -4.39 8.80
N ILE A 183 -13.19 -3.52 8.23
CA ILE A 183 -11.91 -3.17 8.85
C ILE A 183 -12.10 -2.00 9.81
N SER A 184 -11.92 -2.25 11.10
CA SER A 184 -11.89 -1.22 12.13
C SER A 184 -10.47 -0.67 12.33
N PHE A 185 -9.69 -1.29 13.18
CA PHE A 185 -8.32 -0.90 13.50
C PHE A 185 -7.41 -2.14 13.51
N GLY A 186 -6.11 -1.96 13.24
CA GLY A 186 -5.14 -3.04 13.20
C GLY A 186 -3.79 -2.63 13.75
N GLY A 187 -2.93 -3.61 14.08
CA GLY A 187 -1.60 -3.34 14.61
C GLY A 187 -1.64 -2.53 15.92
N ASP A 188 -0.92 -1.42 15.94
CA ASP A 188 -0.79 -0.58 17.14
C ASP A 188 -1.98 0.38 17.37
N GLU A 189 -2.87 0.56 16.38
CA GLU A 189 -3.94 1.56 16.42
C GLU A 189 -4.87 1.44 17.65
N PRO A 190 -5.36 0.22 18.02
CA PRO A 190 -6.25 0.09 19.16
C PRO A 190 -5.59 0.44 20.50
N HIS A 191 -4.27 0.26 20.61
CA HIS A 191 -3.53 0.61 21.82
C HIS A 191 -3.42 2.11 22.04
N TYR A 192 -3.24 2.90 20.95
CA TYR A 192 -3.31 4.37 21.05
C TYR A 192 -4.69 4.84 21.49
N LEU A 193 -5.76 4.20 20.98
CA LEU A 193 -7.12 4.55 21.38
C LEU A 193 -7.44 4.18 22.83
N LEU A 194 -6.85 3.09 23.33
CA LEU A 194 -7.04 2.70 24.73
C LEU A 194 -6.39 3.71 25.69
N ILE A 195 -5.22 4.27 25.33
CA ILE A 195 -4.63 5.40 26.08
C ILE A 195 -5.57 6.62 26.07
N SER A 196 -6.20 6.93 24.92
CA SER A 196 -7.17 8.02 24.85
C SER A 196 -8.40 7.75 25.73
N HIS A 197 -8.84 6.49 25.80
CA HIS A 197 -9.95 6.05 26.63
C HIS A 197 -9.66 6.28 28.12
N SER A 198 -8.51 5.75 28.60
CA SER A 198 -8.06 5.91 29.97
C SER A 198 -7.94 7.38 30.37
N LEU A 199 -7.30 8.22 29.55
CA LEU A 199 -7.19 9.65 29.80
C LEU A 199 -8.54 10.36 29.95
N ILE A 200 -9.58 9.95 29.23
CA ILE A 200 -10.91 10.59 29.27
C ILE A 200 -11.78 10.02 30.38
N LYS A 201 -11.75 8.71 30.60
CA LYS A 201 -12.65 8.04 31.55
C LYS A 201 -12.06 7.96 32.95
N ASP A 202 -10.77 7.64 33.05
CA ASP A 202 -10.11 7.36 34.31
C ASP A 202 -9.24 8.56 34.76
N GLY A 203 -8.85 9.43 33.82
CA GLY A 203 -8.00 10.60 34.09
C GLY A 203 -6.51 10.21 34.27
N ASP A 204 -6.12 9.00 33.86
CA ASP A 204 -4.76 8.49 34.05
C ASP A 204 -4.22 7.78 32.80
N LEU A 205 -3.07 7.12 32.92
CA LEU A 205 -2.42 6.35 31.87
C LEU A 205 -2.27 4.85 32.24
N ASN A 206 -2.85 4.44 33.37
CA ASN A 206 -2.80 3.04 33.80
C ASN A 206 -3.86 2.23 33.07
N LEU A 207 -3.45 1.30 32.24
CA LEU A 207 -4.33 0.53 31.37
C LEU A 207 -4.76 -0.82 31.99
N ALA A 208 -4.42 -1.11 33.25
CA ALA A 208 -4.76 -2.38 33.87
C ALA A 208 -6.27 -2.66 33.85
N ASN A 209 -7.06 -1.71 34.40
CA ASN A 209 -8.51 -1.76 34.40
C ASN A 209 -9.11 -1.77 32.99
N ASN A 210 -8.55 -1.03 32.05
CA ASN A 210 -9.09 -0.91 30.69
C ASN A 210 -8.97 -2.22 29.89
N TYR A 211 -7.88 -2.99 30.09
CA TYR A 211 -7.76 -4.33 29.50
C TYR A 211 -8.70 -5.32 30.20
N GLU A 212 -8.78 -5.29 31.54
CA GLU A 212 -9.65 -6.17 32.33
C GLU A 212 -11.13 -5.95 32.00
N ASN A 213 -11.57 -4.69 31.89
CA ASN A 213 -12.92 -4.33 31.52
C ASN A 213 -13.23 -4.55 30.05
N GLY A 214 -12.21 -4.67 29.19
CA GLY A 214 -12.37 -4.78 27.75
C GLY A 214 -12.84 -3.49 27.08
N ASP A 215 -12.41 -2.32 27.58
CA ASP A 215 -12.83 -1.01 27.08
C ASP A 215 -12.53 -0.77 25.60
N TYR A 216 -11.53 -1.50 25.06
CA TYR A 216 -11.23 -1.51 23.61
C TYR A 216 -12.39 -2.05 22.76
N GLN A 217 -13.36 -2.75 23.32
CA GLN A 217 -14.53 -3.25 22.59
C GLN A 217 -15.40 -2.11 22.05
N ALA A 218 -15.30 -0.91 22.62
CA ALA A 218 -15.97 0.28 22.10
C ALA A 218 -15.61 0.58 20.63
N TYR A 219 -14.46 0.13 20.15
CA TYR A 219 -13.98 0.34 18.77
C TYR A 219 -13.40 -0.92 18.09
N MET A 220 -13.24 -2.01 18.85
CA MET A 220 -12.74 -3.30 18.35
C MET A 220 -13.57 -4.46 18.94
N PRO A 221 -14.84 -4.58 18.60
CA PRO A 221 -15.81 -5.41 19.34
C PRO A 221 -15.64 -6.93 19.17
N ARG A 222 -14.84 -7.39 18.21
CA ARG A 222 -14.84 -8.79 17.80
C ARG A 222 -13.56 -9.58 18.11
N VAL A 223 -12.50 -8.91 18.54
CA VAL A 223 -11.19 -9.54 18.72
C VAL A 223 -10.63 -9.14 20.07
N PRO A 224 -10.23 -10.10 20.94
CA PRO A 224 -9.51 -9.75 22.17
C PRO A 224 -8.21 -9.02 21.82
N LEU A 225 -7.98 -7.89 22.45
CA LEU A 225 -6.77 -7.12 22.27
C LEU A 225 -5.66 -7.69 23.16
N GLN A 226 -4.57 -8.14 22.53
CA GLN A 226 -3.38 -8.57 23.26
C GLN A 226 -2.78 -7.37 24.02
N GLU A 227 -2.38 -7.55 25.26
CA GLU A 227 -1.79 -6.48 26.05
C GLU A 227 -0.43 -6.02 25.47
N HIS A 228 -0.32 -4.74 25.16
CA HIS A 228 0.94 -4.07 24.82
C HIS A 228 1.33 -3.10 25.94
N VAL A 229 1.67 -3.66 27.10
CA VAL A 229 1.95 -2.90 28.31
C VAL A 229 3.29 -3.27 28.92
N VAL A 230 3.80 -2.38 29.74
CA VAL A 230 4.96 -2.58 30.61
C VAL A 230 4.57 -2.26 32.05
N PRO A 231 5.14 -2.94 33.06
CA PRO A 231 4.89 -2.64 34.45
C PRO A 231 5.35 -1.21 34.79
N GLY A 232 4.57 -0.54 35.62
CA GLY A 232 4.91 0.77 36.13
C GLY A 232 5.65 0.73 37.46
N LYS A 233 5.95 1.93 38.00
CA LYS A 233 6.56 2.08 39.33
C LYS A 233 5.67 1.54 40.45
N THR A 234 4.38 1.77 40.33
CA THR A 234 3.39 1.30 41.34
C THR A 234 3.05 -0.17 41.08
N PRO A 235 3.09 -1.04 42.10
CA PRO A 235 2.70 -2.45 41.92
C PRO A 235 1.28 -2.57 41.33
N GLY A 236 1.13 -3.42 40.33
CA GLY A 236 -0.16 -3.65 39.62
C GLY A 236 -0.46 -2.61 38.52
N SER A 237 0.28 -1.49 38.43
CA SER A 237 0.09 -0.57 37.31
C SER A 237 0.69 -1.12 36.01
N LYS A 238 -0.05 -0.92 34.92
CA LYS A 238 0.36 -1.31 33.55
C LYS A 238 0.25 -0.10 32.64
N TYR A 239 1.35 0.31 32.05
CA TYR A 239 1.38 1.42 31.11
C TYR A 239 1.65 0.93 29.69
N SER A 240 1.08 1.63 28.70
CA SER A 240 1.28 1.25 27.31
C SER A 240 2.77 1.32 26.91
N MET A 241 3.24 0.34 26.14
CA MET A 241 4.54 0.45 25.45
C MET A 241 4.54 1.49 24.32
N HIS A 242 3.38 2.04 23.97
CA HIS A 242 3.24 3.11 22.99
C HIS A 242 3.20 4.47 23.67
N SER A 243 3.97 5.43 23.15
CA SER A 243 3.99 6.79 23.69
C SER A 243 2.65 7.51 23.49
N PRO A 244 2.21 8.38 24.42
CA PRO A 244 0.84 8.91 24.44
C PRO A 244 0.57 10.05 23.45
N GLY A 245 1.57 10.52 22.70
CA GLY A 245 1.44 11.73 21.89
C GLY A 245 0.32 11.69 20.86
N VAL A 246 0.14 10.58 20.13
CA VAL A 246 -0.98 10.42 19.17
C VAL A 246 -2.31 10.37 19.92
N SER A 247 -2.35 9.67 21.04
CA SER A 247 -3.54 9.56 21.88
C SER A 247 -4.00 10.93 22.39
N ILE A 248 -3.06 11.76 22.86
CA ILE A 248 -3.34 13.13 23.29
C ILE A 248 -3.83 14.00 22.12
N LEU A 249 -3.23 13.87 20.95
CA LEU A 249 -3.66 14.57 19.74
C LEU A 249 -5.10 14.24 19.35
N LEU A 250 -5.53 13.01 19.59
CA LEU A 250 -6.85 12.51 19.23
C LEU A 250 -7.90 12.70 20.33
N LEU A 251 -7.56 13.15 21.54
CA LEU A 251 -8.50 13.31 22.65
C LEU A 251 -9.79 14.05 22.28
N PRO A 252 -9.78 15.20 21.58
CA PRO A 252 -11.01 15.91 21.24
C PRO A 252 -11.94 15.08 20.35
N PHE A 253 -11.38 14.35 19.39
CA PHE A 253 -12.13 13.50 18.47
C PHE A 253 -12.64 12.24 19.15
N TYR A 254 -11.83 11.66 20.04
CA TYR A 254 -12.19 10.48 20.81
C TYR A 254 -13.33 10.81 21.80
N ALA A 255 -13.22 11.91 22.55
CA ALA A 255 -14.24 12.35 23.49
C ALA A 255 -15.59 12.61 22.80
N LEU A 256 -15.56 13.34 21.67
CA LEU A 256 -16.77 13.58 20.88
C LEU A 256 -17.35 12.28 20.32
N GLY A 257 -16.49 11.37 19.86
CA GLY A 257 -16.90 10.07 19.34
C GLY A 257 -17.57 9.19 20.38
N LEU A 258 -17.04 9.15 21.61
CA LEU A 258 -17.66 8.43 22.72
C LEU A 258 -19.07 8.95 23.05
N ALA A 259 -19.28 10.27 22.96
CA ALA A 259 -20.58 10.88 23.20
C ALA A 259 -21.61 10.57 22.11
N LEU A 260 -21.17 10.32 20.87
CA LEU A 260 -22.02 10.12 19.68
C LEU A 260 -22.19 8.62 19.30
N GLY A 261 -21.49 7.71 19.96
CA GLY A 261 -21.58 6.28 19.72
C GLY A 261 -20.47 5.69 18.84
N GLN A 262 -20.41 4.35 18.78
CA GLN A 262 -19.32 3.59 18.20
C GLN A 262 -18.96 3.96 16.74
N GLY A 263 -19.95 4.07 15.88
CA GLY A 263 -19.69 4.43 14.47
C GLY A 263 -19.09 5.84 14.33
N ALA A 264 -19.56 6.79 15.14
CA ALA A 264 -19.02 8.14 15.20
C ALA A 264 -17.61 8.15 15.79
N LEU A 265 -17.33 7.33 16.80
CA LEU A 265 -16.02 7.21 17.40
C LEU A 265 -14.97 6.78 16.35
N ILE A 266 -15.24 5.69 15.61
CA ILE A 266 -14.34 5.17 14.56
C ILE A 266 -14.12 6.24 13.49
N PHE A 267 -15.17 6.91 13.05
CA PHE A 267 -15.07 7.94 12.03
C PHE A 267 -14.30 9.17 12.52
N LEU A 268 -14.58 9.67 13.70
CA LEU A 268 -13.99 10.92 14.20
C LEU A 268 -12.50 10.79 14.52
N VAL A 269 -12.06 9.66 15.06
CA VAL A 269 -10.61 9.44 15.28
C VAL A 269 -9.84 9.35 13.96
N ARG A 270 -10.41 8.71 12.93
CA ARG A 270 -9.83 8.70 11.58
C ARG A 270 -9.86 10.09 10.94
N PHE A 271 -10.93 10.83 11.14
CA PHE A 271 -11.03 12.23 10.70
C PHE A 271 -9.95 13.11 11.34
N GLY A 272 -9.68 12.93 12.65
CA GLY A 272 -8.57 13.62 13.33
C GLY A 272 -7.22 13.35 12.67
N MET A 273 -6.94 12.10 12.33
CA MET A 273 -5.74 11.75 11.58
C MET A 273 -5.74 12.31 10.15
N SER A 274 -6.91 12.37 9.50
CA SER A 274 -7.03 12.96 8.16
C SER A 274 -6.63 14.44 8.15
N LEU A 275 -6.92 15.19 9.22
CA LEU A 275 -6.46 16.58 9.35
C LEU A 275 -4.93 16.68 9.36
N VAL A 276 -4.24 15.74 9.99
CA VAL A 276 -2.77 15.67 9.99
C VAL A 276 -2.25 15.37 8.57
N GLY A 277 -2.84 14.40 7.88
CA GLY A 277 -2.48 14.06 6.50
C GLY A 277 -2.70 15.22 5.53
N VAL A 278 -3.84 15.92 5.67
CA VAL A 278 -4.14 17.14 4.91
C VAL A 278 -3.13 18.24 5.22
N PHE A 279 -2.78 18.44 6.49
CA PHE A 279 -1.76 19.41 6.87
C PHE A 279 -0.41 19.08 6.21
N LEU A 280 0.02 17.80 6.23
CA LEU A 280 1.22 17.36 5.53
C LEU A 280 1.17 17.70 4.03
N GLY A 281 0.06 17.37 3.37
CA GLY A 281 -0.15 17.66 1.95
C GLY A 281 -0.08 19.16 1.65
N ILE A 282 -0.73 20.00 2.46
CA ILE A 282 -0.67 21.47 2.31
C ILE A 282 0.75 22.00 2.53
N GLN A 283 1.48 21.49 3.53
CA GLN A 283 2.88 21.89 3.72
C GLN A 283 3.74 21.53 2.51
N LEU A 284 3.48 20.37 1.88
CA LEU A 284 4.18 19.96 0.67
C LEU A 284 3.85 20.87 -0.53
N TYR A 285 2.57 21.22 -0.70
CA TYR A 285 2.14 22.18 -1.73
C TYR A 285 2.85 23.53 -1.56
N LEU A 286 2.87 24.05 -0.33
CA LEU A 286 3.51 25.32 -0.01
C LEU A 286 5.04 25.24 -0.21
N TYR A 287 5.66 24.14 0.23
CA TYR A 287 7.09 23.92 -0.01
C TYR A 287 7.42 23.95 -1.50
N ALA A 288 6.66 23.19 -2.30
CA ALA A 288 6.88 23.10 -3.73
C ALA A 288 6.71 24.45 -4.44
N ARG A 289 5.72 25.22 -4.02
CA ARG A 289 5.48 26.57 -4.49
C ARG A 289 6.65 27.53 -4.17
N GLU A 290 7.13 27.49 -2.94
CA GLU A 290 8.22 28.32 -2.47
C GLU A 290 9.58 27.92 -3.09
N ALA A 291 9.82 26.62 -3.30
CA ALA A 291 11.06 26.08 -3.82
C ALA A 291 11.25 26.29 -5.32
N TRP A 292 10.18 26.19 -6.10
CA TRP A 292 10.25 26.19 -7.57
C TRP A 292 9.46 27.33 -8.24
N GLY A 293 8.62 28.06 -7.53
CA GLY A 293 7.83 29.15 -8.09
C GLY A 293 6.82 28.72 -9.16
N ARG A 294 6.48 27.43 -9.24
CA ARG A 294 5.64 26.82 -10.30
C ARG A 294 4.39 26.20 -9.68
N GLU A 295 3.26 26.89 -9.77
CA GLU A 295 2.00 26.49 -9.16
C GLU A 295 1.49 25.13 -9.66
N ARG A 296 1.59 24.87 -10.98
CA ARG A 296 1.20 23.58 -11.57
C ARG A 296 2.04 22.40 -11.04
N LEU A 297 3.35 22.65 -10.81
CA LEU A 297 4.22 21.64 -10.22
C LEU A 297 3.83 21.37 -8.78
N ALA A 298 3.57 22.43 -7.99
CA ALA A 298 3.16 22.32 -6.61
C ALA A 298 1.86 21.52 -6.47
N LEU A 299 0.87 21.80 -7.32
CA LEU A 299 -0.38 21.04 -7.37
C LEU A 299 -0.14 19.58 -7.77
N GLY A 300 0.68 19.35 -8.80
CA GLY A 300 1.02 17.97 -9.23
C GLY A 300 1.70 17.17 -8.11
N LEU A 301 2.66 17.75 -7.42
CA LEU A 301 3.36 17.08 -6.32
C LEU A 301 2.41 16.80 -5.15
N TRP A 302 1.57 17.76 -4.79
CA TRP A 302 0.52 17.60 -3.79
C TRP A 302 -0.41 16.43 -4.15
N THR A 303 -0.95 16.39 -5.36
CA THR A 303 -1.85 15.35 -5.85
C THR A 303 -1.18 13.97 -5.75
N LEU A 304 0.04 13.86 -6.28
CA LEU A 304 0.76 12.59 -6.35
C LEU A 304 1.07 12.02 -4.97
N VAL A 305 1.54 12.84 -4.05
CA VAL A 305 1.95 12.37 -2.72
C VAL A 305 0.74 12.16 -1.81
N THR A 306 -0.24 13.06 -1.86
CA THR A 306 -1.40 12.98 -0.96
C THR A 306 -2.38 11.87 -1.36
N LEU A 307 -2.53 11.61 -2.66
CA LEU A 307 -3.53 10.66 -3.18
C LEU A 307 -2.98 9.28 -3.54
N THR A 308 -1.72 9.00 -3.23
CA THR A 308 -1.16 7.67 -3.41
C THR A 308 -0.62 7.11 -2.09
N THR A 309 -0.44 5.79 -2.07
CA THR A 309 0.24 5.14 -0.94
C THR A 309 1.68 5.68 -0.79
N PRO A 310 2.25 5.79 0.42
CA PRO A 310 1.63 5.45 1.69
C PRO A 310 0.80 6.59 2.32
N VAL A 311 1.00 7.86 1.92
CA VAL A 311 0.41 9.02 2.58
C VAL A 311 -1.12 8.95 2.63
N PHE A 312 -1.76 8.49 1.55
CA PHE A 312 -3.21 8.35 1.50
C PHE A 312 -3.75 7.48 2.65
N PHE A 313 -3.15 6.32 2.88
CA PHE A 313 -3.61 5.40 3.93
C PHE A 313 -3.22 5.88 5.31
N TYR A 314 -1.99 6.37 5.51
CA TYR A 314 -1.58 6.91 6.81
C TYR A 314 -2.34 8.17 7.22
N SER A 315 -2.98 8.86 6.29
CA SER A 315 -3.87 9.98 6.58
C SER A 315 -5.16 9.59 7.33
N ASN A 316 -5.48 8.30 7.41
CA ASN A 316 -6.65 7.82 8.15
C ASN A 316 -6.36 6.63 9.07
N HIS A 317 -5.08 6.31 9.29
CA HIS A 317 -4.62 5.31 10.24
C HIS A 317 -3.94 6.00 11.42
N ILE A 318 -4.07 5.41 12.60
CA ILE A 318 -3.61 6.00 13.86
C ILE A 318 -2.14 5.60 14.09
N TYR A 319 -1.25 6.28 13.38
CA TYR A 319 0.19 6.05 13.48
C TYR A 319 0.96 7.36 13.63
N PRO A 320 1.98 7.42 14.48
CA PRO A 320 2.74 8.64 14.75
C PRO A 320 3.61 9.09 13.57
N GLU A 321 3.95 8.19 12.63
CA GLU A 321 4.85 8.46 11.52
C GLU A 321 4.38 9.64 10.66
N ILE A 322 3.07 9.74 10.39
CA ILE A 322 2.54 10.83 9.57
C ILE A 322 2.53 12.17 10.32
N VAL A 323 2.37 12.14 11.65
CA VAL A 323 2.44 13.34 12.51
C VAL A 323 3.85 13.90 12.49
N VAL A 324 4.85 13.03 12.68
CA VAL A 324 6.28 13.39 12.62
C VAL A 324 6.63 13.95 11.24
N ALA A 325 6.14 13.34 10.16
CA ALA A 325 6.34 13.85 8.80
C ALA A 325 5.74 15.25 8.62
N ALA A 326 4.53 15.47 9.10
CA ALA A 326 3.81 16.74 8.97
C ALA A 326 4.52 17.87 9.74
N PHE A 327 4.91 17.61 10.98
CA PHE A 327 5.59 18.58 11.83
C PHE A 327 7.04 18.82 11.35
N GLY A 328 7.74 17.76 10.92
CA GLY A 328 9.09 17.86 10.36
C GLY A 328 9.12 18.70 9.07
N LEU A 329 8.23 18.46 8.16
CA LEU A 329 8.13 19.25 6.92
C LEU A 329 7.75 20.71 7.21
N TYR A 330 6.80 20.96 8.12
CA TYR A 330 6.45 22.33 8.52
C TYR A 330 7.67 23.07 9.06
N ALA A 331 8.38 22.48 10.02
CA ALA A 331 9.56 23.07 10.61
C ALA A 331 10.65 23.34 9.54
N PHE A 332 10.97 22.33 8.74
CA PHE A 332 11.97 22.46 7.67
C PHE A 332 11.59 23.54 6.65
N ARG A 333 10.34 23.58 6.17
CA ARG A 333 9.86 24.59 5.24
C ARG A 333 9.95 26.00 5.82
N ARG A 334 9.47 26.19 7.05
CA ARG A 334 9.52 27.52 7.72
C ARG A 334 10.95 28.01 7.91
N LEU A 335 11.84 27.13 8.35
CA LEU A 335 13.26 27.43 8.51
C LEU A 335 13.97 27.69 7.17
N ARG A 336 13.56 27.00 6.11
CA ARG A 336 14.20 27.12 4.78
C ARG A 336 13.84 28.41 4.05
N PHE A 337 12.57 28.79 4.08
CA PHE A 337 12.03 29.89 3.27
C PHE A 337 11.66 31.14 4.09
N GLY A 338 11.55 31.03 5.41
CA GLY A 338 11.31 32.17 6.29
C GLY A 338 12.50 33.13 6.29
N ARG A 339 12.35 34.30 5.68
CA ARG A 339 13.43 35.32 5.67
C ARG A 339 13.68 35.87 7.09
N VAL A 340 12.60 36.21 7.80
CA VAL A 340 12.62 36.65 9.19
C VAL A 340 11.55 35.89 9.94
N LEU A 341 11.94 34.89 10.76
CA LEU A 341 11.02 34.16 11.61
C LEU A 341 10.66 35.02 12.81
N ARG A 342 9.38 35.18 13.11
CA ARG A 342 8.93 35.82 14.34
C ARG A 342 9.19 34.90 15.54
N ALA A 343 9.22 35.47 16.74
CA ALA A 343 9.40 34.67 17.95
C ALA A 343 8.36 33.56 18.08
N GLY A 344 7.08 33.84 17.77
CA GLY A 344 6.01 32.83 17.75
C GLY A 344 6.25 31.67 16.79
N ASP A 345 6.85 31.93 15.61
CA ASP A 345 7.22 30.87 14.67
C ASP A 345 8.29 29.94 15.29
N LEU A 346 9.28 30.52 16.00
CA LEU A 346 10.34 29.76 16.64
C LEU A 346 9.85 28.96 17.84
N VAL A 347 8.96 29.53 18.65
CA VAL A 347 8.26 28.84 19.74
C VAL A 347 7.51 27.62 19.18
N LEU A 348 6.72 27.83 18.12
CA LEU A 348 5.97 26.72 17.51
C LEU A 348 6.89 25.65 16.93
N ILE A 349 7.95 26.03 16.22
CA ILE A 349 8.93 25.07 15.69
C ILE A 349 9.58 24.28 16.84
N GLY A 350 9.99 24.95 17.91
CA GLY A 350 10.58 24.31 19.09
C GLY A 350 9.63 23.29 19.72
N LEU A 351 8.36 23.66 19.93
CA LEU A 351 7.33 22.77 20.46
C LEU A 351 7.08 21.56 19.55
N LEU A 352 6.90 21.82 18.24
CA LEU A 352 6.63 20.73 17.28
C LEU A 352 7.79 19.75 17.19
N LEU A 353 9.03 20.22 17.17
CA LEU A 353 10.18 19.35 17.16
C LEU A 353 10.35 18.59 18.49
N ALA A 354 10.15 19.24 19.63
CA ALA A 354 10.22 18.58 20.93
C ALA A 354 9.10 17.55 21.15
N SER A 355 7.96 17.70 20.50
CA SER A 355 6.87 16.72 20.59
C SER A 355 7.20 15.34 20.03
N PHE A 356 8.27 15.19 19.24
CA PHE A 356 8.64 13.89 18.65
C PHE A 356 8.90 12.82 19.72
N ASN A 357 9.43 13.18 20.87
CA ASN A 357 9.61 12.25 22.00
C ASN A 357 8.28 11.73 22.56
N TRP A 358 7.22 12.54 22.49
CA TRP A 358 5.87 12.15 22.91
C TRP A 358 5.22 11.16 21.94
N PHE A 359 5.71 11.07 20.69
CA PHE A 359 5.26 10.08 19.71
C PHE A 359 6.03 8.76 19.78
N HIS A 360 7.34 8.82 20.09
CA HIS A 360 8.18 7.69 20.44
C HIS A 360 9.55 8.20 20.89
N ALA A 361 9.92 7.88 22.11
CA ALA A 361 11.06 8.44 22.80
C ALA A 361 12.40 8.37 22.02
N LEU A 362 12.72 7.23 21.47
CA LEU A 362 14.03 6.99 20.84
C LEU A 362 13.95 7.04 19.32
N LYS A 363 12.92 6.47 18.73
CA LYS A 363 12.80 6.27 17.26
C LYS A 363 12.93 7.58 16.49
N TYR A 364 12.18 8.61 16.89
CA TYR A 364 12.14 9.89 16.17
C TYR A 364 13.22 10.88 16.58
N PHE A 365 14.01 10.56 17.60
CA PHE A 365 15.20 11.34 17.96
C PHE A 365 16.16 11.50 16.77
N PHE A 366 16.25 10.46 15.93
CA PHE A 366 17.13 10.46 14.75
C PHE A 366 16.63 11.33 13.59
N ILE A 367 15.41 11.83 13.64
CA ILE A 367 14.90 12.91 12.77
C ILE A 367 14.98 14.25 13.51
N GLN A 368 14.64 14.24 14.79
CA GLN A 368 14.52 15.40 15.64
C GLN A 368 15.86 16.12 15.81
N ALA A 369 16.92 15.40 16.17
CA ALA A 369 18.23 15.99 16.41
C ALA A 369 18.82 16.69 15.17
N PRO A 370 18.82 16.08 13.96
CA PRO A 370 19.21 16.78 12.73
C PRO A 370 18.35 18.02 12.42
N LEU A 371 17.04 17.97 12.66
CA LEU A 371 16.15 19.11 12.46
C LEU A 371 16.41 20.23 13.47
N PHE A 372 16.66 19.91 14.73
CA PHE A 372 17.08 20.91 15.73
C PHE A 372 18.41 21.54 15.36
N LEU A 373 19.39 20.73 14.95
CA LEU A 373 20.68 21.26 14.49
C LEU A 373 20.48 22.20 13.29
N TYR A 374 19.65 21.80 12.32
CA TYR A 374 19.31 22.67 11.20
C TYR A 374 18.66 23.98 11.67
N ALA A 375 17.71 23.91 12.61
CA ALA A 375 17.03 25.07 13.18
C ALA A 375 18.01 26.01 13.88
N LEU A 376 18.86 25.48 14.75
CA LEU A 376 19.89 26.24 15.45
C LEU A 376 20.82 26.99 14.50
N LEU A 377 21.35 26.28 13.49
CA LEU A 377 22.24 26.88 12.51
C LEU A 377 21.53 27.95 11.65
N ARG A 378 20.26 27.74 11.31
CA ARG A 378 19.46 28.71 10.55
C ARG A 378 19.17 29.97 11.38
N VAL A 379 18.77 29.80 12.65
CA VAL A 379 18.53 30.91 13.58
C VAL A 379 19.81 31.67 13.82
N TRP A 380 20.91 30.95 14.07
CA TRP A 380 22.22 31.58 14.30
C TRP A 380 22.69 32.45 13.13
N LYS A 381 22.62 31.90 11.90
CA LYS A 381 23.05 32.58 10.66
C LYS A 381 22.15 33.73 10.26
N ASN A 382 20.84 33.65 10.48
CA ASN A 382 19.87 34.61 10.00
C ASN A 382 19.41 35.61 11.06
N SER A 383 20.06 35.63 12.24
CA SER A 383 19.76 36.59 13.32
C SER A 383 20.87 37.61 13.48
N GLU A 384 20.49 38.88 13.63
CA GLU A 384 21.41 39.92 14.07
C GLU A 384 21.95 39.60 15.47
N ALA A 385 23.14 40.04 15.77
CA ALA A 385 23.79 39.76 17.05
C ALA A 385 22.91 40.15 18.27
N LYS A 386 22.22 41.30 18.18
CA LYS A 386 21.37 41.82 19.26
C LYS A 386 20.13 40.94 19.53
N THR A 387 19.58 40.28 18.51
CA THR A 387 18.35 39.50 18.62
C THR A 387 18.60 37.99 18.69
N ARG A 388 19.82 37.55 18.41
CA ARG A 388 20.20 36.12 18.29
C ARG A 388 19.87 35.31 19.53
N VAL A 389 20.27 35.78 20.70
CA VAL A 389 20.01 35.08 21.97
C VAL A 389 18.52 34.95 22.23
N ALA A 390 17.77 36.03 22.09
CA ALA A 390 16.30 36.00 22.27
C ALA A 390 15.61 35.04 21.32
N ARG A 391 16.06 34.91 20.07
CA ARG A 391 15.53 33.96 19.09
C ARG A 391 15.91 32.53 19.41
N LEU A 392 17.12 32.28 19.88
CA LEU A 392 17.52 30.94 20.35
C LEU A 392 16.69 30.53 21.58
N VAL A 393 16.50 31.47 22.54
CA VAL A 393 15.63 31.23 23.68
C VAL A 393 14.19 30.94 23.24
N ALA A 394 13.63 31.68 22.28
CA ALA A 394 12.30 31.44 21.73
C ALA A 394 12.16 30.04 21.07
N LEU A 395 13.22 29.49 20.48
CA LEU A 395 13.25 28.14 19.95
C LEU A 395 13.42 27.08 21.04
N LEU A 396 14.38 27.29 21.96
CA LEU A 396 14.84 26.24 22.87
C LEU A 396 14.06 26.18 24.19
N ALA A 397 13.61 27.31 24.75
CA ALA A 397 12.91 27.32 26.04
C ALA A 397 11.60 26.49 26.00
N PRO A 398 10.68 26.72 25.04
CA PRO A 398 9.47 25.90 24.96
C PRO A 398 9.77 24.43 24.66
N ALA A 399 10.81 24.17 23.87
CA ALA A 399 11.27 22.80 23.63
C ALA A 399 11.80 22.15 24.91
N GLY A 400 12.62 22.89 25.70
CA GLY A 400 13.13 22.42 26.98
C GLY A 400 12.03 22.12 27.99
N VAL A 401 10.99 22.96 28.06
CA VAL A 401 9.83 22.70 28.90
C VAL A 401 9.11 21.40 28.50
N LEU A 402 8.90 21.16 27.21
CA LEU A 402 8.23 19.95 26.72
C LEU A 402 9.08 18.70 26.90
N PHE A 403 10.41 18.79 26.76
CA PHE A 403 11.34 17.71 27.11
C PHE A 403 11.31 17.41 28.61
N LEU A 404 11.38 18.44 29.44
CA LEU A 404 11.31 18.28 30.88
C LEU A 404 9.99 17.60 31.30
N ALA A 405 8.88 18.06 30.78
CA ALA A 405 7.58 17.44 31.02
C ALA A 405 7.56 15.96 30.64
N TYR A 406 8.18 15.60 29.50
CA TYR A 406 8.30 14.19 29.09
C TYR A 406 9.13 13.37 30.07
N PHE A 407 10.30 13.84 30.52
CA PHE A 407 11.15 13.15 31.50
C PHE A 407 10.49 13.05 32.88
N VAL A 408 9.76 14.09 33.30
CA VAL A 408 8.97 14.06 34.56
C VAL A 408 7.90 12.99 34.45
N LEU A 409 7.19 12.92 33.34
CA LEU A 409 6.20 11.86 33.09
C LEU A 409 6.82 10.47 33.16
N GLN A 410 7.99 10.25 32.52
CA GLN A 410 8.71 8.97 32.58
C GLN A 410 9.05 8.59 34.03
N TYR A 411 9.54 9.56 34.82
CA TYR A 411 9.84 9.33 36.24
C TYR A 411 8.61 8.99 37.06
N ILE A 412 7.48 9.67 36.83
CA ILE A 412 6.21 9.39 37.51
C ILE A 412 5.72 7.98 37.19
N LEU A 413 5.71 7.59 35.91
CA LEU A 413 5.16 6.31 35.47
C LEU A 413 6.10 5.13 35.80
N TYR A 414 7.38 5.27 35.54
CA TYR A 414 8.34 4.16 35.58
C TYR A 414 9.40 4.29 36.69
N GLY A 415 9.45 5.40 37.41
CA GLY A 415 10.51 5.66 38.42
C GLY A 415 11.90 5.89 37.82
N SER A 416 11.99 6.09 36.50
CA SER A 416 13.26 6.26 35.78
C SER A 416 13.18 7.44 34.80
N LEU A 417 14.26 8.20 34.73
CA LEU A 417 14.44 9.24 33.71
C LEU A 417 14.87 8.66 32.35
N ASN A 418 15.14 7.35 32.30
CA ASN A 418 15.55 6.71 31.06
C ASN A 418 14.40 6.71 30.05
N PRO A 419 14.53 7.38 28.90
CA PRO A 419 13.46 7.43 27.88
C PRO A 419 13.19 6.08 27.22
N THR A 420 14.02 5.08 27.43
CA THR A 420 13.87 3.72 26.91
C THR A 420 13.18 2.76 27.88
N ALA A 421 12.85 3.21 29.11
CA ALA A 421 12.17 2.39 30.12
C ALA A 421 10.90 1.73 29.58
N VAL A 422 10.16 2.44 28.72
CA VAL A 422 8.96 1.93 28.02
C VAL A 422 9.29 0.75 27.09
N SER A 423 10.44 0.80 26.42
CA SER A 423 10.80 -0.19 25.40
C SER A 423 11.42 -1.46 25.98
N TRP A 424 11.84 -1.46 27.25
CA TRP A 424 12.70 -2.49 27.83
C TRP A 424 12.13 -3.07 29.14
N GLN A 425 10.82 -3.25 29.18
CA GLN A 425 10.14 -3.95 30.28
C GLN A 425 10.41 -3.41 31.69
N GLY A 426 10.48 -2.12 31.84
CA GLY A 426 10.71 -1.47 33.14
C GLY A 426 12.07 -0.82 33.25
N ALA A 427 12.31 -0.18 34.37
CA ALA A 427 13.54 0.55 34.65
C ALA A 427 14.76 -0.39 34.73
N MET A 428 15.43 -0.57 33.61
CA MET A 428 16.75 -1.22 33.62
C MET A 428 17.77 -0.28 34.20
N ASP A 429 18.66 -0.80 35.02
CA ASP A 429 19.86 -0.08 35.47
C ASP A 429 20.79 0.18 34.25
N ALA A 430 21.75 1.07 34.41
CA ALA A 430 22.68 1.43 33.33
C ALA A 430 23.46 0.22 32.79
N ARG A 431 23.72 -0.77 33.65
CA ARG A 431 24.48 -1.98 33.32
C ARG A 431 23.65 -2.92 32.44
N GLN A 432 22.37 -3.11 32.76
CA GLN A 432 21.43 -3.88 31.97
C GLN A 432 21.19 -3.19 30.62
N SER A 433 21.08 -1.87 30.62
CA SER A 433 20.94 -1.08 29.38
C SER A 433 22.14 -1.23 28.44
N MET A 434 23.38 -1.26 29.01
CA MET A 434 24.58 -1.50 28.22
C MET A 434 24.69 -2.93 27.70
N GLY A 435 24.24 -3.92 28.49
CA GLY A 435 24.11 -5.32 28.05
C GLY A 435 23.19 -5.45 26.87
N TYR A 436 21.99 -4.88 26.97
CA TYR A 436 21.00 -4.88 25.89
C TYR A 436 21.49 -4.17 24.62
N LEU A 437 22.17 -3.03 24.77
CA LEU A 437 22.79 -2.33 23.65
C LEU A 437 23.85 -3.19 22.97
N LYS A 438 24.67 -3.90 23.73
CA LYS A 438 25.65 -4.85 23.19
C LYS A 438 24.95 -5.96 22.41
N ASP A 439 23.89 -6.56 22.97
CA ASP A 439 23.13 -7.60 22.29
C ASP A 439 22.44 -7.10 21.00
N LEU A 440 21.90 -5.88 21.01
CA LEU A 440 21.41 -5.22 19.82
C LEU A 440 22.51 -5.01 18.77
N LEU A 441 23.72 -4.65 19.18
CA LEU A 441 24.84 -4.41 18.26
C LEU A 441 25.38 -5.71 17.69
N THR A 442 25.47 -6.78 18.47
CA THR A 442 26.18 -8.02 18.12
C THR A 442 25.25 -9.22 17.85
N GLY A 443 24.07 -9.25 18.45
CA GLY A 443 23.15 -10.40 18.39
C GLY A 443 22.35 -10.52 17.09
N ILE A 444 22.22 -9.44 16.31
CA ILE A 444 21.51 -9.47 15.02
C ILE A 444 22.53 -9.52 13.87
N PRO A 445 22.54 -10.55 13.03
CA PRO A 445 23.43 -10.62 11.88
C PRO A 445 23.26 -9.42 10.93
N PHE A 446 24.35 -8.92 10.38
CA PHE A 446 24.34 -7.78 9.44
C PHE A 446 23.47 -8.03 8.21
N LYS A 447 23.38 -9.28 7.74
CA LYS A 447 22.50 -9.69 6.66
C LYS A 447 21.06 -9.24 6.89
N PHE A 448 20.50 -9.46 8.07
CA PHE A 448 19.11 -9.08 8.36
C PHE A 448 18.89 -7.57 8.41
N ARG A 449 19.92 -6.81 8.80
CA ARG A 449 19.89 -5.33 8.80
C ARG A 449 19.84 -4.80 7.37
N TRP A 450 20.69 -5.36 6.51
CA TRP A 450 20.70 -5.04 5.08
C TRP A 450 19.38 -5.43 4.40
N GLU A 451 18.89 -6.63 4.66
CA GLU A 451 17.60 -7.10 4.13
C GLU A 451 16.46 -6.20 4.58
N THR A 452 16.49 -5.71 5.83
CA THR A 452 15.49 -4.77 6.32
C THR A 452 15.58 -3.44 5.58
N LEU A 453 16.78 -2.88 5.39
CA LEU A 453 16.98 -1.64 4.65
C LEU A 453 16.52 -1.76 3.20
N ALA A 454 16.92 -2.81 2.50
CA ALA A 454 16.48 -3.07 1.14
C ALA A 454 14.97 -3.32 1.08
N GLY A 455 14.42 -4.02 2.06
CA GLY A 455 13.01 -4.32 2.19
C GLY A 455 12.11 -3.07 2.28
N TYR A 456 12.56 -1.99 2.92
CA TYR A 456 11.78 -0.74 2.96
C TYR A 456 11.41 -0.21 1.57
N PHE A 457 12.25 -0.48 0.59
CA PHE A 457 12.04 -0.02 -0.78
C PHE A 457 11.50 -1.14 -1.69
N PHE A 458 12.01 -2.37 -1.56
CA PHE A 458 11.84 -3.42 -2.55
C PHE A 458 11.05 -4.63 -2.10
N ASP A 459 10.62 -4.74 -0.84
CA ASP A 459 9.85 -5.91 -0.44
C ASP A 459 8.45 -5.92 -1.05
N GLN A 460 8.01 -7.07 -1.52
CA GLN A 460 6.69 -7.24 -2.11
C GLN A 460 5.54 -7.11 -1.09
N ARG A 461 5.80 -7.24 0.22
CA ARG A 461 4.77 -7.08 1.25
C ARG A 461 4.61 -5.65 1.70
N ASP A 462 5.73 -4.95 1.96
CA ASP A 462 5.70 -3.63 2.59
C ASP A 462 6.65 -2.60 1.96
N GLY A 463 7.34 -2.94 0.86
CA GLY A 463 8.29 -2.04 0.20
C GLY A 463 7.62 -0.92 -0.58
N LEU A 464 8.13 0.30 -0.45
CA LEU A 464 7.56 1.52 -1.04
C LEU A 464 7.39 1.45 -2.56
N LEU A 465 8.40 0.93 -3.28
CA LEU A 465 8.48 1.10 -4.74
C LEU A 465 7.50 0.24 -5.51
N PHE A 466 7.04 -0.90 -4.94
CA PHE A 466 6.03 -1.73 -5.56
C PHE A 466 4.60 -1.21 -5.36
N TYR A 467 4.37 -0.47 -4.29
CA TYR A 467 3.08 0.11 -4.00
C TYR A 467 2.95 1.55 -4.52
N ALA A 468 4.07 2.25 -4.66
CA ALA A 468 4.12 3.60 -5.20
C ALA A 468 5.37 3.84 -6.06
N PRO A 469 5.43 3.30 -7.29
CA PRO A 469 6.61 3.41 -8.16
C PRO A 469 6.95 4.85 -8.57
N ILE A 470 6.08 5.82 -8.32
CA ILE A 470 6.44 7.25 -8.48
C ILE A 470 7.69 7.62 -7.68
N TYR A 471 7.94 6.98 -6.53
CA TYR A 471 9.11 7.27 -5.71
C TYR A 471 10.44 6.73 -6.28
N VAL A 472 10.42 5.88 -7.33
CA VAL A 472 11.62 5.56 -8.12
C VAL A 472 12.25 6.85 -8.67
N PHE A 473 11.42 7.80 -9.06
CA PHE A 473 11.85 9.10 -9.60
C PHE A 473 12.38 10.07 -8.52
N ALA A 474 12.13 9.80 -7.25
CA ALA A 474 12.78 10.52 -6.16
C ALA A 474 14.30 10.31 -6.16
N PHE A 475 14.78 9.11 -6.48
CA PHE A 475 16.21 8.83 -6.61
C PHE A 475 16.85 9.62 -7.76
N LEU A 476 16.14 9.76 -8.88
CA LEU A 476 16.59 10.61 -9.99
C LEU A 476 16.64 12.10 -9.56
N GLY A 477 15.62 12.53 -8.84
CA GLY A 477 15.54 13.89 -8.29
C GLY A 477 16.62 14.17 -7.25
N ALA A 478 16.95 13.20 -6.40
CA ALA A 478 18.06 13.30 -5.46
C ALA A 478 19.39 13.52 -6.21
N GLY A 479 19.69 12.69 -7.22
CA GLY A 479 20.89 12.86 -8.04
C GLY A 479 20.95 14.24 -8.73
N LEU A 480 19.81 14.75 -9.24
CA LEU A 480 19.74 16.09 -9.79
C LEU A 480 19.98 17.18 -8.74
N MET A 481 19.41 17.01 -7.54
CA MET A 481 19.56 17.99 -6.47
C MET A 481 20.99 18.04 -5.94
N PHE A 482 21.66 16.90 -5.79
CA PHE A 482 23.07 16.86 -5.43
C PHE A 482 23.96 17.60 -6.43
N ARG A 483 23.66 17.51 -7.73
CA ARG A 483 24.41 18.23 -8.76
C ARG A 483 24.19 19.75 -8.73
N LYS A 484 22.98 20.21 -8.35
CA LYS A 484 22.62 21.64 -8.43
C LYS A 484 22.66 22.38 -7.09
N LYS A 485 22.31 21.69 -6.02
CA LYS A 485 22.11 22.22 -4.67
C LYS A 485 22.61 21.22 -3.61
N ALA A 486 23.88 20.82 -3.72
CA ALA A 486 24.47 19.76 -2.87
C ALA A 486 24.25 19.98 -1.37
N GLY A 487 24.37 21.20 -0.88
CA GLY A 487 24.16 21.53 0.54
C GLY A 487 22.73 21.28 0.99
N GLU A 488 21.72 21.58 0.17
CA GLU A 488 20.32 21.32 0.50
C GLU A 488 20.00 19.82 0.43
N ALA A 489 20.50 19.13 -0.60
CA ALA A 489 20.40 17.68 -0.70
C ALA A 489 21.09 16.98 0.48
N GLY A 490 22.26 17.45 0.90
CA GLY A 490 22.98 16.94 2.06
C GLY A 490 22.17 17.08 3.35
N TRP A 491 21.52 18.22 3.59
CA TRP A 491 20.65 18.40 4.74
C TRP A 491 19.45 17.46 4.74
N LEU A 492 18.78 17.30 3.60
CA LEU A 492 17.64 16.38 3.48
C LEU A 492 18.05 14.93 3.77
N VAL A 493 19.19 14.51 3.25
CA VAL A 493 19.73 13.17 3.55
C VAL A 493 20.16 13.07 5.02
N PHE A 494 20.81 14.08 5.58
CA PHE A 494 21.22 14.10 6.98
C PHE A 494 20.02 14.04 7.95
N ILE A 495 18.84 14.57 7.56
CA ILE A 495 17.62 14.47 8.37
C ILE A 495 17.00 13.07 8.26
N ALA A 496 16.99 12.46 7.06
CA ALA A 496 16.28 11.21 6.83
C ALA A 496 17.13 9.96 7.11
N ALA A 497 18.41 9.96 6.73
CA ALA A 497 19.24 8.76 6.74
C ALA A 497 19.49 8.19 8.15
N PRO A 498 19.79 8.98 9.20
CA PRO A 498 20.00 8.42 10.53
C PRO A 498 18.80 7.61 11.02
N TYR A 499 17.59 8.13 10.81
CA TYR A 499 16.37 7.44 11.18
C TYR A 499 16.16 6.13 10.39
N ILE A 500 16.32 6.17 9.07
CA ILE A 500 16.18 4.99 8.21
C ILE A 500 17.23 3.93 8.59
N LEU A 501 18.47 4.34 8.78
CA LEU A 501 19.58 3.44 9.12
C LEU A 501 19.41 2.82 10.50
N VAL A 502 19.01 3.59 11.51
CA VAL A 502 18.76 3.06 12.87
C VAL A 502 17.56 2.11 12.86
N SER A 503 16.46 2.47 12.16
CA SER A 503 15.31 1.58 12.04
C SER A 503 15.69 0.26 11.35
N ALA A 504 16.51 0.30 10.30
CA ALA A 504 17.02 -0.89 9.63
C ALA A 504 18.01 -1.68 10.50
N PHE A 505 18.87 -0.97 11.24
CA PHE A 505 19.79 -1.58 12.17
C PHE A 505 19.09 -2.36 13.28
N LEU A 506 17.96 -1.84 13.78
CA LEU A 506 17.07 -2.50 14.75
C LEU A 506 16.13 -3.51 14.09
N THR A 507 16.27 -3.76 12.81
CA THR A 507 15.42 -4.66 12.00
C THR A 507 13.92 -4.37 12.13
N GLN A 508 13.55 -3.11 12.35
CA GLN A 508 12.14 -2.71 12.44
C GLN A 508 11.49 -2.74 11.07
N ARG A 509 10.43 -3.49 10.92
CA ARG A 509 9.62 -3.57 9.70
C ARG A 509 8.26 -2.88 9.90
N THR A 510 7.44 -2.89 8.87
CA THR A 510 6.10 -2.29 8.89
C THR A 510 5.21 -2.89 9.99
N GLY A 511 5.38 -4.17 10.29
CA GLY A 511 4.48 -4.89 11.19
C GLY A 511 3.13 -5.14 10.53
N TYR A 512 2.08 -5.21 11.31
CA TYR A 512 0.70 -5.39 10.84
C TYR A 512 0.04 -4.02 10.58
N ALA A 513 0.56 -3.28 9.59
CA ALA A 513 0.16 -1.92 9.26
C ALA A 513 0.23 -1.69 7.73
N PRO A 514 -0.31 -0.58 7.20
CA PRO A 514 -0.17 -0.24 5.79
C PRO A 514 1.30 -0.15 5.35
N GLN A 515 1.56 -0.38 4.08
CA GLN A 515 2.89 -0.49 3.49
C GLN A 515 3.76 0.74 3.72
N ALA A 516 5.08 0.52 3.73
CA ALA A 516 6.13 1.53 3.84
C ALA A 516 6.13 2.34 5.16
N ARG A 517 5.56 1.80 6.25
CA ARG A 517 5.49 2.47 7.55
C ARG A 517 6.79 3.15 7.99
N PRO A 518 7.97 2.48 7.96
CA PRO A 518 9.21 3.12 8.39
C PRO A 518 9.60 4.35 7.57
N LEU A 519 9.18 4.43 6.31
CA LEU A 519 9.51 5.55 5.43
C LEU A 519 8.54 6.72 5.56
N VAL A 520 7.35 6.54 6.16
CA VAL A 520 6.32 7.58 6.25
C VAL A 520 6.83 8.81 7.01
N ALA A 521 7.56 8.63 8.11
CA ALA A 521 8.10 9.75 8.89
C ALA A 521 9.02 10.69 8.09
N VAL A 522 9.65 10.18 7.04
CA VAL A 522 10.56 10.93 6.17
C VAL A 522 10.09 10.98 4.71
N ILE A 523 8.85 10.62 4.43
CA ILE A 523 8.29 10.58 3.07
C ILE A 523 8.35 11.93 2.37
N TRP A 524 8.26 13.01 3.13
CA TRP A 524 8.37 14.38 2.63
C TRP A 524 9.75 14.68 2.02
N VAL A 525 10.81 14.05 2.49
CA VAL A 525 12.16 14.16 1.89
C VAL A 525 12.16 13.53 0.51
N LEU A 526 11.60 12.33 0.38
CA LEU A 526 11.43 11.67 -0.93
C LEU A 526 10.52 12.49 -1.84
N ALA A 527 9.47 13.11 -1.30
CA ALA A 527 8.60 13.99 -2.05
C ALA A 527 9.32 15.26 -2.56
N ILE A 528 10.23 15.84 -1.79
CA ILE A 528 11.07 16.96 -2.23
C ILE A 528 12.01 16.53 -3.37
N PHE A 529 12.64 15.38 -3.27
CA PHE A 529 13.43 14.84 -4.37
C PHE A 529 12.58 14.57 -5.61
N LEU A 530 11.38 13.99 -5.46
CA LEU A 530 10.43 13.82 -6.55
C LEU A 530 10.05 15.16 -7.19
N GLY A 531 9.79 16.19 -6.37
CA GLY A 531 9.54 17.56 -6.84
C GLY A 531 10.71 18.13 -7.64
N THR A 532 11.95 17.84 -7.25
CA THR A 532 13.15 18.22 -8.00
C THR A 532 13.20 17.54 -9.38
N PHE A 533 12.86 16.26 -9.45
CA PHE A 533 12.71 15.55 -10.73
C PHE A 533 11.64 16.22 -11.60
N LEU A 534 10.48 16.57 -11.05
CA LEU A 534 9.41 17.24 -11.78
C LEU A 534 9.82 18.63 -12.28
N ALA A 535 10.61 19.34 -11.48
CA ALA A 535 11.10 20.68 -11.86
C ALA A 535 12.16 20.63 -12.96
N ASP A 536 13.07 19.69 -12.89
CA ASP A 536 14.33 19.69 -13.64
C ASP A 536 14.56 18.46 -14.52
N GLY A 537 13.83 17.36 -14.26
CA GLY A 537 14.02 16.08 -14.90
C GLY A 537 13.52 15.93 -16.33
N GLY A 538 13.34 17.02 -17.00
CA GLY A 538 12.67 17.37 -18.24
C GLY A 538 12.75 16.50 -19.48
N LYS A 539 13.42 15.37 -19.51
CA LYS A 539 13.50 14.56 -20.74
C LYS A 539 12.22 13.77 -20.98
N ARG A 540 11.70 13.83 -22.21
CA ARG A 540 10.41 13.26 -22.61
C ARG A 540 10.28 11.77 -22.30
N PHE A 541 11.34 10.99 -22.53
CA PHE A 541 11.34 9.56 -22.24
C PHE A 541 11.03 9.27 -20.76
N TYR A 542 11.75 9.91 -19.83
CA TYR A 542 11.53 9.74 -18.39
C TYR A 542 10.17 10.26 -17.92
N ARG A 543 9.62 11.27 -18.60
CA ARG A 543 8.25 11.73 -18.35
C ARG A 543 7.21 10.70 -18.75
N TYR A 544 7.41 9.96 -19.84
CA TYR A 544 6.50 8.86 -20.22
C TYR A 544 6.54 7.74 -19.19
N LEU A 545 7.72 7.32 -18.76
CA LEU A 545 7.86 6.34 -17.70
C LEU A 545 7.24 6.81 -16.38
N PHE A 546 7.43 8.08 -16.06
CA PHE A 546 6.82 8.69 -14.88
C PHE A 546 5.29 8.71 -14.95
N ASN A 547 4.71 9.04 -16.10
CA ASN A 547 3.27 8.97 -16.30
C ASN A 547 2.73 7.54 -16.13
N GLY A 548 3.46 6.53 -16.60
CA GLY A 548 3.16 5.12 -16.33
C GLY A 548 3.21 4.80 -14.83
N ALA A 549 4.22 5.29 -14.13
CA ALA A 549 4.34 5.12 -12.69
C ALA A 549 3.20 5.80 -11.91
N ILE A 550 2.73 6.98 -12.36
CA ILE A 550 1.53 7.63 -11.79
C ILE A 550 0.31 6.73 -11.94
N GLY A 551 0.03 6.27 -13.15
CA GLY A 551 -1.12 5.41 -13.43
C GLY A 551 -1.09 4.15 -12.58
N PHE A 552 0.06 3.51 -12.46
CA PHE A 552 0.23 2.31 -11.65
C PHE A 552 0.07 2.60 -10.14
N SER A 553 0.66 3.69 -9.62
CA SER A 553 0.51 4.07 -8.21
C SER A 553 -0.95 4.35 -7.83
N LEU A 554 -1.70 5.02 -8.70
CA LEU A 554 -3.13 5.27 -8.50
C LEU A 554 -3.94 3.97 -8.58
N LEU A 555 -3.62 3.10 -9.53
CA LEU A 555 -4.24 1.77 -9.65
C LEU A 555 -4.01 0.93 -8.38
N VAL A 556 -2.78 0.89 -7.87
CA VAL A 556 -2.46 0.17 -6.63
C VAL A 556 -3.24 0.76 -5.45
N THR A 557 -3.27 2.08 -5.31
CA THR A 557 -4.06 2.73 -4.25
C THR A 557 -5.54 2.34 -4.34
N TRP A 558 -6.12 2.33 -5.55
CA TRP A 558 -7.48 1.89 -5.79
C TRP A 558 -7.70 0.41 -5.45
N LEU A 559 -6.79 -0.48 -5.86
CA LEU A 559 -6.88 -1.91 -5.57
C LEU A 559 -6.81 -2.19 -4.07
N LEU A 560 -5.98 -1.47 -3.33
CA LEU A 560 -5.90 -1.56 -1.87
C LEU A 560 -7.16 -1.04 -1.18
N LEU A 561 -7.78 0.01 -1.69
CA LEU A 561 -9.08 0.48 -1.20
C LEU A 561 -10.19 -0.56 -1.40
N ARG A 562 -10.17 -1.28 -2.51
CA ARG A 562 -11.14 -2.34 -2.82
C ARG A 562 -10.81 -3.67 -2.12
N ASN A 563 -9.60 -3.85 -1.66
CA ASN A 563 -9.12 -5.02 -0.93
C ASN A 563 -8.31 -4.59 0.29
N PRO A 564 -8.94 -3.94 1.27
CA PRO A 564 -8.22 -3.30 2.36
C PRO A 564 -7.49 -4.29 3.28
N TYR A 565 -7.85 -5.58 3.26
CA TYR A 565 -7.09 -6.64 3.94
C TYR A 565 -5.66 -6.79 3.42
N ALA A 566 -5.39 -6.40 2.17
CA ALA A 566 -4.05 -6.39 1.61
C ALA A 566 -3.14 -5.30 2.19
N LEU A 567 -3.68 -4.35 2.96
CA LEU A 567 -2.90 -3.36 3.72
C LEU A 567 -2.21 -3.98 4.94
N TYR A 568 -2.84 -4.98 5.56
CA TYR A 568 -2.38 -5.54 6.82
C TYR A 568 -1.69 -6.87 6.59
N GLN A 569 -0.36 -6.84 6.57
CA GLN A 569 0.47 -8.01 6.33
C GLN A 569 1.55 -8.08 7.38
N GLU A 570 1.67 -9.25 8.02
CA GLU A 570 2.76 -9.47 8.96
C GLU A 570 4.11 -9.41 8.26
N THR A 571 4.98 -8.53 8.71
CA THR A 571 6.32 -8.33 8.15
C THR A 571 7.43 -8.39 9.20
N THR A 572 7.09 -8.69 10.43
CA THR A 572 8.03 -8.90 11.54
C THR A 572 8.53 -10.35 11.55
N GLN A 573 9.11 -10.77 12.68
CA GLN A 573 9.60 -12.14 12.87
C GLN A 573 8.48 -13.20 12.83
N GLY A 574 7.23 -12.79 13.05
CA GLY A 574 6.05 -13.66 12.94
C GLY A 574 5.58 -13.91 11.51
N ALA A 575 6.20 -13.31 10.51
CA ALA A 575 5.85 -13.55 9.12
C ALA A 575 6.18 -14.99 8.71
N ILE A 576 5.16 -15.73 8.28
CA ILE A 576 5.29 -17.13 7.84
C ILE A 576 5.33 -17.27 6.33
N ASP A 577 5.04 -16.20 5.59
CA ASP A 577 5.01 -16.18 4.14
C ASP A 577 5.60 -14.88 3.62
N ARG A 578 6.27 -14.96 2.45
CA ARG A 578 6.87 -13.82 1.76
C ARG A 578 5.95 -13.11 0.78
N ALA A 579 4.87 -13.76 0.38
CA ALA A 579 4.00 -13.28 -0.69
C ALA A 579 3.23 -12.02 -0.26
N GLY A 580 3.31 -10.97 -1.06
CA GLY A 580 2.49 -9.77 -0.88
C GLY A 580 1.04 -10.03 -1.28
N SER A 581 0.10 -9.81 -0.37
CA SER A 581 -1.33 -10.12 -0.58
C SER A 581 -1.90 -9.47 -1.84
N LEU A 582 -1.52 -8.23 -2.14
CA LEU A 582 -1.94 -7.57 -3.39
C LEU A 582 -1.50 -8.35 -4.63
N PHE A 583 -0.26 -8.84 -4.64
CA PHE A 583 0.29 -9.58 -5.78
C PHE A 583 -0.28 -10.99 -5.87
N VAL A 584 -0.64 -11.58 -4.73
CA VAL A 584 -1.42 -12.82 -4.69
C VAL A 584 -2.79 -12.60 -5.33
N ILE A 585 -3.50 -11.54 -4.96
CA ILE A 585 -4.82 -11.17 -5.53
C ILE A 585 -4.72 -10.98 -7.06
N LEU A 586 -3.63 -10.40 -7.55
CA LEU A 586 -3.40 -10.17 -8.98
C LEU A 586 -2.87 -11.41 -9.72
N SER A 587 -2.55 -12.48 -9.01
CA SER A 587 -2.04 -13.73 -9.56
C SER A 587 -3.16 -14.67 -10.01
N ASN A 588 -2.80 -15.65 -10.83
CA ASN A 588 -3.63 -16.81 -11.13
C ASN A 588 -2.77 -18.08 -11.08
N LEU A 589 -3.36 -19.25 -11.36
CA LEU A 589 -2.62 -20.52 -11.33
C LEU A 589 -1.49 -20.62 -12.37
N HIS A 590 -1.56 -19.85 -13.43
CA HIS A 590 -0.56 -19.86 -14.49
C HIS A 590 0.58 -18.86 -14.21
N THR A 591 0.28 -17.78 -13.46
CA THR A 591 1.25 -16.73 -13.16
C THR A 591 1.14 -16.29 -11.71
N TYR A 592 2.10 -16.71 -10.92
CA TYR A 592 2.19 -16.32 -9.51
C TYR A 592 3.19 -15.19 -9.34
N LEU A 593 2.68 -13.94 -9.35
CA LEU A 593 3.50 -12.73 -9.31
C LEU A 593 4.49 -12.65 -8.14
N PRO A 594 4.18 -13.16 -6.93
CA PRO A 594 5.14 -13.13 -5.83
C PRO A 594 6.48 -13.83 -6.13
N ASN A 595 6.53 -14.77 -7.07
CA ASN A 595 7.80 -15.40 -7.46
C ASN A 595 8.70 -14.49 -8.32
N LEU A 596 8.13 -13.45 -8.93
CA LEU A 596 8.83 -12.47 -9.75
C LEU A 596 9.35 -11.29 -8.93
N LEU A 597 8.80 -11.09 -7.75
CA LEU A 597 9.02 -9.94 -6.92
C LEU A 597 10.00 -10.25 -5.79
N PRO A 598 10.81 -9.30 -5.37
CA PRO A 598 11.76 -9.49 -4.30
C PRO A 598 11.07 -9.62 -2.94
N SER A 599 11.69 -10.37 -2.06
CA SER A 599 11.30 -10.45 -0.66
C SER A 599 12.53 -10.41 0.23
N PHE A 600 12.48 -9.58 1.25
CA PHE A 600 13.53 -9.35 2.23
C PHE A 600 13.07 -9.67 3.66
N LEU A 601 12.08 -10.55 3.78
CA LEU A 601 11.65 -11.07 5.07
C LEU A 601 12.62 -12.16 5.54
N LYS A 602 12.72 -12.33 6.86
CA LYS A 602 13.53 -13.38 7.51
C LYS A 602 12.89 -14.77 7.38
N ILE A 603 12.57 -15.19 6.17
CA ILE A 603 11.98 -16.50 5.91
C ILE A 603 13.01 -17.32 5.11
N GLU A 604 13.12 -18.61 5.40
CA GLU A 604 14.06 -19.52 4.77
C GLU A 604 13.87 -19.67 3.24
N SER A 605 12.71 -19.29 2.72
CA SER A 605 12.44 -19.37 1.28
C SER A 605 13.27 -18.35 0.50
N ASN A 606 14.18 -18.83 -0.32
CA ASN A 606 15.15 -18.02 -1.02
C ASN A 606 14.55 -17.23 -2.20
N ALA A 607 14.54 -15.90 -2.08
CA ALA A 607 14.19 -14.97 -3.17
C ALA A 607 15.42 -14.27 -3.77
N GLY A 608 16.60 -14.87 -3.68
CA GLY A 608 17.87 -14.22 -4.00
C GLY A 608 17.96 -13.65 -5.42
N ALA A 609 17.51 -14.39 -6.43
CA ALA A 609 17.56 -13.93 -7.82
C ALA A 609 16.62 -12.74 -8.08
N PRO A 610 15.32 -12.76 -7.73
CA PRO A 610 14.47 -11.58 -7.82
C PRO A 610 15.03 -10.39 -7.04
N ASN A 611 15.53 -10.59 -5.82
CA ASN A 611 16.09 -9.52 -5.00
C ASN A 611 17.23 -8.78 -5.71
N ALA A 612 18.19 -9.52 -6.27
CA ALA A 612 19.33 -8.95 -6.99
C ALA A 612 18.90 -8.24 -8.29
N LEU A 613 18.00 -8.84 -9.05
CA LEU A 613 17.54 -8.28 -10.33
C LEU A 613 16.85 -6.93 -10.15
N TRP A 614 15.96 -6.78 -9.15
CA TRP A 614 15.24 -5.53 -8.95
C TRP A 614 16.13 -4.43 -8.42
N ILE A 615 17.10 -4.73 -7.54
CA ILE A 615 18.10 -3.75 -7.09
C ILE A 615 18.97 -3.32 -8.28
N ALA A 616 19.47 -4.27 -9.06
CA ALA A 616 20.27 -3.97 -10.24
C ALA A 616 19.48 -3.13 -11.27
N ALA A 617 18.21 -3.45 -11.50
CA ALA A 617 17.35 -2.69 -12.40
C ALA A 617 17.20 -1.23 -11.96
N LEU A 618 16.99 -0.96 -10.66
CA LEU A 618 16.94 0.41 -10.16
C LEU A 618 18.28 1.13 -10.35
N LEU A 619 19.39 0.48 -9.98
CA LEU A 619 20.72 1.08 -10.11
C LEU A 619 21.04 1.40 -11.58
N LEU A 620 20.76 0.49 -12.50
CA LEU A 620 20.91 0.71 -13.93
C LEU A 620 19.99 1.84 -14.45
N PHE A 621 18.75 1.90 -13.98
CA PHE A 621 17.82 2.95 -14.36
C PHE A 621 18.33 4.33 -13.92
N VAL A 622 18.81 4.45 -12.68
CA VAL A 622 19.39 5.69 -12.15
C VAL A 622 20.67 6.06 -12.89
N ALA A 623 21.58 5.10 -13.10
CA ALA A 623 22.83 5.29 -13.84
C ALA A 623 22.56 5.75 -15.28
N ALA A 624 21.64 5.09 -15.99
CA ALA A 624 21.25 5.47 -17.35
C ALA A 624 20.70 6.90 -17.39
N PHE A 625 19.87 7.29 -16.43
CA PHE A 625 19.39 8.67 -16.34
C PHE A 625 20.53 9.67 -16.16
N LEU A 626 21.45 9.40 -15.25
CA LEU A 626 22.54 10.32 -14.94
C LEU A 626 23.57 10.42 -16.07
N LEU A 627 23.84 9.31 -16.78
CA LEU A 627 24.80 9.26 -17.87
C LEU A 627 24.24 9.77 -19.20
N LEU A 628 22.98 9.42 -19.51
CA LEU A 628 22.34 9.75 -20.80
C LEU A 628 21.52 11.04 -20.75
N ARG A 629 21.69 11.83 -19.72
CA ARG A 629 20.88 13.03 -19.46
C ARG A 629 20.89 14.04 -20.62
N ASP A 630 21.99 14.21 -21.32
CA ASP A 630 22.15 15.26 -22.32
C ASP A 630 21.64 14.88 -23.71
N ARG A 631 21.21 13.61 -23.88
CA ARG A 631 20.59 13.17 -25.13
C ARG A 631 19.06 13.25 -25.04
N ASP A 632 18.48 14.26 -25.71
CA ASP A 632 17.01 14.38 -25.83
C ASP A 632 16.50 13.37 -26.86
N VAL A 633 16.14 12.17 -26.41
CA VAL A 633 15.53 11.15 -27.27
C VAL A 633 14.08 11.56 -27.52
N ARG A 634 13.83 12.23 -28.64
CA ARG A 634 12.47 12.50 -29.11
C ARG A 634 11.91 11.24 -29.73
N LEU A 635 11.03 10.55 -29.01
CA LEU A 635 10.28 9.47 -29.61
C LEU A 635 9.32 10.04 -30.63
N THR A 636 9.47 9.65 -31.89
CA THR A 636 8.45 9.85 -32.92
C THR A 636 7.23 9.00 -32.60
N PHE A 637 6.13 9.17 -33.32
CA PHE A 637 4.99 8.25 -33.18
C PHE A 637 5.42 6.78 -33.36
N PHE A 638 6.28 6.52 -34.33
CA PHE A 638 6.84 5.17 -34.55
C PHE A 638 7.63 4.69 -33.33
N GLY A 639 8.46 5.53 -32.73
CA GLY A 639 9.18 5.19 -31.48
C GLY A 639 8.27 4.84 -30.34
N HIS A 640 7.13 5.55 -30.18
CA HIS A 640 6.10 5.20 -29.21
C HIS A 640 5.42 3.87 -29.53
N ALA A 641 5.14 3.61 -30.82
CA ALA A 641 4.55 2.33 -31.24
C ALA A 641 5.50 1.16 -30.96
N VAL A 642 6.80 1.32 -31.24
CA VAL A 642 7.83 0.31 -30.92
C VAL A 642 7.92 0.09 -29.42
N ALA A 643 7.98 1.14 -28.61
CA ALA A 643 8.04 1.03 -27.16
C ALA A 643 6.81 0.32 -26.58
N ALA A 644 5.61 0.68 -27.06
CA ALA A 644 4.36 0.01 -26.66
C ALA A 644 4.38 -1.47 -27.08
N SER A 645 4.88 -1.78 -28.26
CA SER A 645 5.00 -3.15 -28.76
C SER A 645 5.99 -3.97 -27.94
N LEU A 646 7.15 -3.42 -27.59
CA LEU A 646 8.12 -4.09 -26.73
C LEU A 646 7.57 -4.33 -25.33
N LEU A 647 6.79 -3.39 -24.77
CA LEU A 647 6.12 -3.59 -23.49
C LEU A 647 5.08 -4.72 -23.57
N ILE A 648 4.29 -4.77 -24.65
CA ILE A 648 3.33 -5.87 -24.87
C ILE A 648 4.07 -7.20 -24.98
N VAL A 649 5.11 -7.28 -25.80
CA VAL A 649 5.91 -8.50 -25.97
C VAL A 649 6.58 -8.91 -24.66
N GLY A 650 7.19 -7.96 -23.94
CA GLY A 650 7.82 -8.24 -22.64
C GLY A 650 6.82 -8.72 -21.60
N PHE A 651 5.67 -8.05 -21.48
CA PHE A 651 4.60 -8.46 -20.59
C PHE A 651 4.05 -9.85 -20.95
N PHE A 652 3.83 -10.08 -22.25
CA PHE A 652 3.32 -11.35 -22.73
C PHE A 652 4.34 -12.49 -22.57
N ALA A 653 5.63 -12.25 -22.85
CA ALA A 653 6.69 -13.21 -22.60
C ALA A 653 6.81 -13.53 -21.11
N MET A 654 6.77 -12.53 -20.24
CA MET A 654 6.78 -12.71 -18.80
C MET A 654 5.58 -13.55 -18.34
N TYR A 655 4.40 -13.29 -18.89
CA TYR A 655 3.18 -14.01 -18.51
C TYR A 655 3.13 -15.44 -19.05
N VAL A 656 3.69 -15.70 -20.23
CA VAL A 656 3.66 -17.02 -20.90
C VAL A 656 4.82 -17.91 -20.50
N TYR A 657 6.05 -17.38 -20.48
CA TYR A 657 7.28 -18.17 -20.39
C TYR A 657 7.91 -18.18 -19.01
N TYR A 658 7.53 -17.26 -18.12
CA TYR A 658 8.13 -17.27 -16.80
C TYR A 658 7.79 -18.55 -16.02
N PRO A 659 8.71 -19.07 -15.18
CA PRO A 659 8.50 -20.31 -14.47
C PRO A 659 7.15 -20.32 -13.77
N ARG A 660 6.39 -21.34 -14.08
CA ARG A 660 5.00 -21.49 -13.67
C ARG A 660 4.88 -21.44 -12.15
N PRO A 661 3.81 -20.84 -11.65
CA PRO A 661 3.68 -20.56 -10.24
C PRO A 661 3.77 -21.84 -9.41
N VAL A 662 4.50 -21.71 -8.34
CA VAL A 662 4.30 -22.55 -7.17
C VAL A 662 3.26 -21.82 -6.34
N LEU A 663 2.11 -22.45 -6.16
CA LEU A 663 1.11 -21.93 -5.21
C LEU A 663 1.75 -21.83 -3.83
N VAL A 664 1.30 -20.85 -3.05
CA VAL A 664 1.89 -20.57 -1.74
C VAL A 664 1.84 -21.81 -0.87
N SER A 665 2.94 -22.12 -0.23
CA SER A 665 3.06 -23.21 0.74
C SER A 665 2.45 -24.54 0.26
N PRO A 666 2.92 -25.12 -0.87
CA PRO A 666 2.43 -26.41 -1.29
C PRO A 666 2.79 -27.46 -0.25
N ARG A 667 1.82 -28.24 0.13
CA ARG A 667 2.01 -29.31 1.07
C ARG A 667 1.43 -30.59 0.54
N THR A 668 2.29 -31.56 0.30
CA THR A 668 1.88 -32.91 -0.09
C THR A 668 1.64 -33.76 1.14
N VAL A 669 0.51 -34.40 1.16
CA VAL A 669 0.07 -35.30 2.20
C VAL A 669 -0.19 -36.65 1.54
N THR A 670 0.25 -37.70 2.18
CA THR A 670 -0.11 -39.06 1.80
C THR A 670 -1.27 -39.50 2.70
N LEU A 671 -2.41 -39.77 2.08
CA LEU A 671 -3.59 -40.24 2.79
C LEU A 671 -3.43 -41.72 3.16
N PRO A 672 -4.21 -42.27 4.13
CA PRO A 672 -4.14 -43.66 4.54
C PRO A 672 -4.28 -44.68 3.40
N ALA A 673 -5.00 -44.33 2.33
CA ALA A 673 -5.12 -45.12 1.11
C ALA A 673 -3.90 -45.08 0.16
N GLY A 674 -2.80 -44.38 0.54
CA GLY A 674 -1.60 -44.21 -0.26
C GLY A 674 -1.69 -43.12 -1.31
N GLU A 675 -2.81 -42.46 -1.46
CA GLU A 675 -2.96 -41.33 -2.40
C GLU A 675 -2.22 -40.09 -1.91
N ARG A 676 -1.61 -39.37 -2.84
CA ARG A 676 -0.89 -38.14 -2.53
C ARG A 676 -1.70 -36.93 -2.98
N TRP A 677 -2.15 -36.15 -2.01
CA TRP A 677 -2.84 -34.87 -2.26
C TRP A 677 -1.90 -33.72 -1.94
N THR A 678 -1.91 -32.68 -2.76
CA THR A 678 -1.13 -31.47 -2.48
C THR A 678 -2.09 -30.32 -2.22
N PHE A 679 -1.98 -29.74 -1.03
CA PHE A 679 -2.76 -28.61 -0.59
C PHE A 679 -1.99 -27.32 -0.77
N TYR A 680 -2.72 -26.29 -1.17
CA TYR A 680 -2.19 -24.94 -1.40
C TYR A 680 -3.11 -23.95 -0.70
N SER A 681 -2.57 -23.19 0.24
CA SER A 681 -3.32 -22.21 1.00
C SER A 681 -2.88 -20.80 0.67
N LEU A 682 -3.84 -19.90 0.55
CA LEU A 682 -3.62 -18.46 0.38
C LEU A 682 -3.82 -17.69 1.68
N SER A 683 -4.30 -18.34 2.71
CA SER A 683 -4.70 -17.76 3.97
C SER A 683 -3.83 -18.26 5.12
N ARG A 684 -3.79 -17.53 6.21
CA ARG A 684 -3.15 -17.98 7.44
C ARG A 684 -3.91 -19.19 7.99
N VAL A 685 -3.39 -20.35 7.71
CA VAL A 685 -3.90 -21.60 8.19
C VAL A 685 -2.82 -22.26 9.03
N ALA A 686 -3.07 -22.44 10.32
CA ALA A 686 -2.20 -23.20 11.17
C ALA A 686 -2.43 -24.70 10.95
N ARG A 687 -1.38 -25.48 11.10
CA ARG A 687 -1.42 -26.92 10.98
C ARG A 687 -1.84 -27.55 12.31
N MET A 688 -2.76 -28.48 12.27
CA MET A 688 -2.97 -29.45 13.35
C MET A 688 -2.29 -30.78 12.99
N GLY A 689 -1.89 -31.57 13.99
CA GLY A 689 -1.02 -32.75 13.85
C GLY A 689 -1.40 -33.79 12.79
N ASP A 690 -2.67 -33.94 12.44
CA ASP A 690 -3.13 -34.77 11.33
C ASP A 690 -2.79 -34.09 9.99
N PRO A 691 -2.19 -34.80 9.02
CA PRO A 691 -1.77 -34.21 7.76
C PRO A 691 -2.88 -33.53 6.95
N ALA A 692 -4.11 -33.94 7.05
CA ALA A 692 -5.25 -33.39 6.32
C ALA A 692 -6.05 -32.34 7.12
N LYS A 693 -5.68 -32.06 8.36
CA LYS A 693 -6.35 -31.08 9.21
C LYS A 693 -5.71 -29.70 9.14
N PHE A 694 -6.55 -28.69 9.07
CA PHE A 694 -6.18 -27.29 9.05
C PHE A 694 -6.92 -26.55 10.15
N ALA A 695 -6.29 -25.58 10.77
CA ALA A 695 -6.92 -24.66 11.70
C ALA A 695 -7.02 -23.27 11.07
N ILE A 696 -8.21 -22.73 11.04
CA ILE A 696 -8.49 -21.38 10.58
C ILE A 696 -8.43 -20.46 11.81
N LEU A 697 -7.51 -19.50 11.78
CA LEU A 697 -7.19 -18.66 12.94
C LEU A 697 -7.90 -17.31 12.96
N GLN A 698 -8.72 -16.99 11.96
CA GLN A 698 -9.39 -15.68 11.87
C GLN A 698 -10.83 -15.84 11.40
N ASP A 699 -11.72 -15.14 12.08
CA ASP A 699 -13.15 -15.11 11.78
C ASP A 699 -13.51 -14.08 10.71
N ASP A 700 -14.70 -14.17 10.14
CA ASP A 700 -15.32 -13.21 9.21
C ASP A 700 -14.59 -13.01 7.86
N ARG A 701 -13.96 -14.05 7.33
CA ARG A 701 -13.27 -13.97 6.03
C ARG A 701 -13.57 -15.15 5.14
N ASP A 702 -13.49 -14.90 3.83
CA ASP A 702 -13.47 -15.97 2.85
C ASP A 702 -12.07 -16.57 2.75
N TYR A 703 -11.94 -17.85 3.01
CA TYR A 703 -10.72 -18.62 2.88
C TYR A 703 -10.77 -19.41 1.58
N ASN A 704 -9.69 -19.33 0.79
CA ASN A 704 -9.57 -20.12 -0.43
C ASN A 704 -8.44 -21.12 -0.29
N PHE A 705 -8.81 -22.38 -0.46
CA PHE A 705 -7.90 -23.50 -0.54
C PHE A 705 -7.92 -24.06 -1.94
N TYR A 706 -6.77 -24.53 -2.37
CA TYR A 706 -6.66 -25.35 -3.54
C TYR A 706 -6.06 -26.69 -3.13
N PHE A 707 -6.50 -27.75 -3.75
CA PHE A 707 -5.88 -29.05 -3.57
C PHE A 707 -5.89 -29.82 -4.88
N THR A 708 -4.84 -30.64 -5.08
CA THR A 708 -4.71 -31.50 -6.23
C THR A 708 -4.81 -32.96 -5.79
N THR A 709 -5.46 -33.74 -6.62
CA THR A 709 -5.61 -35.19 -6.46
C THR A 709 -5.06 -35.92 -7.71
N PRO A 710 -4.57 -37.15 -7.58
CA PRO A 710 -4.08 -37.91 -8.74
C PRO A 710 -5.15 -38.21 -9.77
N LYS A 711 -6.38 -38.37 -9.32
CA LYS A 711 -7.57 -38.67 -10.14
C LYS A 711 -8.71 -37.73 -9.76
N PRO A 712 -9.66 -37.49 -10.67
CA PRO A 712 -10.89 -36.80 -10.30
C PRO A 712 -11.61 -37.51 -9.14
N LEU A 713 -12.20 -36.73 -8.24
CA LEU A 713 -13.02 -37.24 -7.14
C LEU A 713 -14.48 -37.16 -7.52
N ASP A 714 -15.22 -38.20 -7.19
CA ASP A 714 -16.68 -38.19 -7.28
C ASP A 714 -17.30 -37.53 -6.05
N LYS A 715 -16.72 -37.78 -4.89
CA LYS A 715 -17.18 -37.27 -3.60
C LYS A 715 -16.01 -36.78 -2.74
N LEU A 716 -16.29 -35.79 -1.93
CA LEU A 716 -15.36 -35.21 -0.96
C LEU A 716 -15.98 -35.26 0.42
N GLU A 717 -15.28 -35.85 1.37
CA GLU A 717 -15.64 -35.82 2.77
C GLU A 717 -14.98 -34.60 3.43
N VAL A 718 -15.78 -33.78 4.08
CA VAL A 718 -15.37 -32.55 4.74
C VAL A 718 -15.73 -32.66 6.22
N GLU A 719 -14.72 -32.64 7.08
CA GLU A 719 -14.87 -32.51 8.54
C GLU A 719 -14.63 -31.06 8.90
N PHE A 720 -15.53 -30.46 9.67
CA PHE A 720 -15.45 -29.04 10.02
C PHE A 720 -16.12 -28.76 11.36
N GLY A 721 -15.65 -27.73 12.05
CA GLY A 721 -16.23 -27.26 13.30
C GLY A 721 -15.22 -26.84 14.35
N SER A 722 -15.71 -26.46 15.50
CA SER A 722 -14.91 -26.12 16.66
C SER A 722 -15.62 -26.61 17.92
N PRO A 723 -14.95 -27.34 18.81
CA PRO A 723 -15.55 -27.78 20.08
C PRO A 723 -15.85 -26.61 21.02
N ASP A 724 -15.24 -25.44 20.79
CA ASP A 724 -15.28 -24.30 21.72
C ASP A 724 -16.02 -23.07 21.19
N GLY A 725 -16.64 -23.14 20.02
CA GLY A 725 -17.30 -21.98 19.41
C GLY A 725 -18.48 -22.30 18.51
N ASP A 726 -19.38 -21.36 18.42
CA ASP A 726 -20.52 -21.41 17.50
C ASP A 726 -20.16 -20.63 16.24
N TYR A 727 -20.34 -21.30 15.08
CA TYR A 727 -19.98 -20.74 13.79
C TYR A 727 -21.09 -20.96 12.75
N SER A 728 -21.20 -20.04 11.81
CA SER A 728 -21.92 -20.26 10.56
C SER A 728 -20.89 -20.49 9.46
N LEU A 729 -20.95 -21.64 8.83
CA LEU A 729 -20.07 -22.04 7.74
C LEU A 729 -20.83 -22.00 6.43
N ARG A 730 -20.27 -21.34 5.44
CA ARG A 730 -20.65 -21.50 4.05
C ARG A 730 -19.47 -22.06 3.28
N LEU A 731 -19.67 -23.20 2.65
CA LEU A 731 -18.67 -23.89 1.85
C LEU A 731 -19.09 -23.87 0.37
N MET A 732 -18.15 -23.48 -0.47
CA MET A 732 -18.29 -23.49 -1.91
C MET A 732 -17.17 -24.32 -2.52
N LEU A 733 -17.50 -25.21 -3.43
CA LEU A 733 -16.52 -25.99 -4.17
C LEU A 733 -16.62 -25.59 -5.65
N ALA A 734 -15.51 -25.09 -6.20
CA ALA A 734 -15.42 -24.59 -7.58
C ALA A 734 -16.53 -23.57 -7.93
N ASP A 735 -16.82 -22.61 -7.05
CA ASP A 735 -17.87 -21.59 -7.15
C ASP A 735 -19.33 -22.10 -7.03
N ALA A 736 -19.55 -23.39 -6.95
CA ALA A 736 -20.86 -23.92 -6.62
C ALA A 736 -21.03 -23.98 -5.09
N PRO A 737 -22.17 -23.51 -4.54
CA PRO A 737 -22.44 -23.69 -3.12
C PRO A 737 -22.59 -25.18 -2.81
N ALA A 738 -21.71 -25.68 -1.94
CA ALA A 738 -21.77 -27.07 -1.52
C ALA A 738 -22.74 -27.25 -0.35
N PHE A 739 -22.61 -26.45 0.69
CA PHE A 739 -23.55 -26.37 1.80
C PHE A 739 -23.36 -25.11 2.64
N ALA A 740 -24.36 -24.78 3.45
CA ALA A 740 -24.28 -23.80 4.51
C ALA A 740 -24.85 -24.44 5.80
N VAL A 741 -24.16 -24.29 6.91
CA VAL A 741 -24.57 -24.91 8.19
C VAL A 741 -24.11 -24.04 9.35
N SER A 742 -24.84 -24.12 10.46
CA SER A 742 -24.41 -23.58 11.75
C SER A 742 -23.94 -24.74 12.63
N THR A 743 -22.76 -24.60 13.21
CA THR A 743 -22.22 -25.55 14.17
C THR A 743 -22.28 -24.96 15.57
N HIS A 744 -22.67 -25.77 16.55
CA HIS A 744 -22.82 -25.39 17.96
C HIS A 744 -21.83 -26.21 18.80
N ARG A 745 -20.60 -25.68 18.93
CA ARG A 745 -19.53 -26.32 19.71
C ARG A 745 -19.30 -27.81 19.38
N GLU A 746 -19.41 -28.14 18.14
CA GLU A 746 -19.27 -29.50 17.63
C GLU A 746 -18.42 -29.57 16.38
N VAL A 747 -17.91 -30.74 16.08
CA VAL A 747 -17.25 -31.05 14.81
C VAL A 747 -18.17 -31.98 14.04
N MET A 748 -18.48 -31.57 12.80
CA MET A 748 -19.40 -32.29 11.91
C MET A 748 -18.66 -32.84 10.71
N THR A 749 -19.17 -33.92 10.14
CA THR A 749 -18.68 -34.48 8.87
C THR A 749 -19.79 -34.42 7.85
N ARG A 750 -19.44 -33.98 6.61
CA ARG A 750 -20.35 -33.99 5.47
C ARG A 750 -19.66 -34.59 4.25
N ILE A 751 -20.42 -35.36 3.49
CA ILE A 751 -20.00 -35.85 2.18
C ILE A 751 -20.69 -34.99 1.12
N ILE A 752 -19.93 -34.47 0.18
CA ILE A 752 -20.41 -33.62 -0.90
C ILE A 752 -19.98 -34.17 -2.25
N ASP A 753 -20.86 -34.05 -3.24
CA ASP A 753 -20.53 -34.36 -4.61
C ASP A 753 -19.53 -33.35 -5.16
N THR A 754 -18.52 -33.79 -5.88
CA THR A 754 -17.50 -32.90 -6.42
C THR A 754 -17.87 -32.45 -7.83
N PRO A 755 -17.76 -31.13 -8.13
CA PRO A 755 -17.86 -30.66 -9.50
C PRO A 755 -16.66 -31.14 -10.31
N PRO A 756 -16.73 -31.04 -11.66
CA PRO A 756 -15.58 -31.39 -12.50
C PRO A 756 -14.31 -30.67 -12.05
N SER A 757 -13.22 -31.42 -11.94
CA SER A 757 -11.92 -30.90 -11.59
C SER A 757 -11.29 -30.08 -12.73
N TYR A 758 -10.47 -29.13 -12.39
CA TYR A 758 -9.63 -28.43 -13.36
C TYR A 758 -8.34 -29.21 -13.61
N PRO A 759 -7.97 -29.54 -14.85
CA PRO A 759 -6.74 -30.28 -15.15
C PRO A 759 -5.51 -29.39 -14.87
N TRP A 760 -4.62 -29.88 -14.03
CA TRP A 760 -3.43 -29.15 -13.61
C TRP A 760 -2.19 -30.07 -13.57
N LYS A 761 -1.27 -29.91 -14.52
CA LYS A 761 -0.04 -30.72 -14.59
C LYS A 761 -0.25 -32.24 -14.48
N GLY A 762 -1.30 -32.75 -15.11
CA GLY A 762 -1.65 -34.16 -15.04
C GLY A 762 -2.38 -34.59 -13.75
N LEU A 763 -2.73 -33.66 -12.90
CA LEU A 763 -3.50 -33.82 -11.66
C LEU A 763 -4.87 -33.15 -11.80
N SER A 764 -5.78 -33.55 -10.94
CA SER A 764 -7.10 -32.90 -10.79
C SER A 764 -7.02 -31.85 -9.70
N LEU A 765 -7.27 -30.58 -10.04
CA LEU A 765 -7.23 -29.43 -9.14
C LEU A 765 -8.64 -29.02 -8.75
N TYR A 766 -8.83 -28.79 -7.46
CA TYR A 766 -10.06 -28.28 -6.88
C TYR A 766 -9.83 -26.99 -6.14
N ARG A 767 -10.83 -26.09 -6.17
CA ARG A 767 -10.88 -24.89 -5.35
C ARG A 767 -11.99 -25.04 -4.32
N LEU A 768 -11.64 -24.78 -3.06
CA LEU A 768 -12.55 -24.76 -1.95
C LEU A 768 -12.57 -23.36 -1.35
N SER A 769 -13.71 -22.73 -1.30
CA SER A 769 -13.91 -21.45 -0.64
C SER A 769 -14.76 -21.66 0.61
N ILE A 770 -14.25 -21.16 1.74
CA ILE A 770 -14.89 -21.28 3.04
C ILE A 770 -15.17 -19.89 3.56
N ARG A 771 -16.40 -19.61 3.93
CA ARG A 771 -16.76 -18.42 4.70
C ARG A 771 -17.20 -18.83 6.07
N LEU A 772 -16.53 -18.28 7.08
CA LEU A 772 -16.85 -18.46 8.48
C LEU A 772 -17.38 -17.16 9.06
N ASP A 773 -18.55 -17.23 9.66
CA ASP A 773 -19.13 -16.15 10.44
C ASP A 773 -19.29 -16.65 11.90
N LYS A 774 -18.56 -16.06 12.85
CA LYS A 774 -18.66 -16.40 14.26
C LYS A 774 -19.97 -15.85 14.83
N LYS A 775 -20.74 -16.70 15.50
CA LYS A 775 -22.06 -16.32 16.03
C LYS A 775 -22.07 -15.95 17.50
N SER A 776 -21.02 -16.28 18.25
CA SER A 776 -21.04 -16.09 19.71
C SER A 776 -20.16 -14.93 20.16
N ASP A 777 -20.71 -14.12 21.08
CA ASP A 777 -20.00 -13.06 21.80
C ASP A 777 -19.05 -13.58 22.90
N VAL A 778 -18.75 -14.87 22.93
CA VAL A 778 -17.94 -15.46 23.98
C VAL A 778 -16.48 -15.07 23.81
N ARG A 779 -15.97 -14.34 24.79
CA ARG A 779 -14.61 -13.80 24.97
C ARG A 779 -13.54 -14.89 25.17
N THR A 780 -13.54 -15.97 24.44
CA THR A 780 -12.50 -16.99 24.55
C THR A 780 -11.42 -16.76 23.52
N ALA A 781 -10.19 -17.11 23.91
CA ALA A 781 -9.03 -17.15 23.03
C ALA A 781 -9.39 -17.70 21.65
N VAL A 782 -8.73 -17.21 20.61
CA VAL A 782 -8.94 -17.66 19.22
C VAL A 782 -8.91 -19.18 19.19
N THR A 783 -10.10 -19.77 19.22
CA THR A 783 -10.22 -21.23 19.12
C THR A 783 -10.11 -21.61 17.66
N PRO A 784 -9.16 -22.46 17.29
CA PRO A 784 -8.96 -22.84 15.91
C PRO A 784 -10.21 -23.57 15.39
N TYR A 785 -10.74 -23.12 14.28
CA TYR A 785 -11.75 -23.84 13.53
C TYR A 785 -11.08 -24.99 12.79
N VAL A 786 -11.46 -26.22 13.12
CA VAL A 786 -10.90 -27.43 12.51
C VAL A 786 -11.55 -27.68 11.17
N PHE A 787 -10.74 -27.97 10.18
CA PHE A 787 -11.17 -28.32 8.85
C PHE A 787 -10.30 -29.46 8.29
N ALA A 788 -10.91 -30.55 7.87
CA ALA A 788 -10.22 -31.68 7.26
C ALA A 788 -10.91 -32.14 5.97
N LEU A 789 -10.13 -32.58 5.02
CA LEU A 789 -10.59 -33.09 3.72
C LEU A 789 -10.12 -34.52 3.50
N ARG A 790 -11.02 -35.39 3.02
CA ARG A 790 -10.74 -36.79 2.65
C ARG A 790 -11.51 -37.18 1.40
N PRO A 791 -11.07 -38.20 0.65
CA PRO A 791 -11.90 -38.77 -0.39
C PRO A 791 -13.20 -39.26 0.22
N GLY A 792 -14.33 -38.87 -0.31
CA GLY A 792 -15.64 -39.43 0.08
C GLY A 792 -15.76 -40.88 -0.40
N ARG A 793 -16.22 -41.74 0.47
CA ARG A 793 -16.52 -43.14 0.13
C ARG A 793 -17.93 -43.31 -0.40
#